data_4da1bf73a411170faa5883c2354bc0d8
#
_entry.id   4da1bf73a411170faa5883c2354bc0d8
#
_cell.length_a   1.000
_cell.length_b   1.000
_cell.length_c   1.000
_cell.angle_alpha   90.00
_cell.angle_beta   90.00
_cell.angle_gamma   90.00
#
_symmetry.space_group_name_H-M   'P 1'
#
loop_
_entity.id
_entity.type
_entity.pdbx_description
1 polymer ?
#
loop_
_entity_poly.entity_id
_entity_poly.type
_entity_poly.pdbx_seq_one_letter_code
_entity_poly.pdbx_strand_id
1 'polypeptide(L)'
;MTAATAPAGAPPRANSRVAVGTAELDYRPSYLAAAIAGLVVFVLYILTLAPTTSMWDTSEYIAAAFVLGIPHPPGNPFFVLIGRVFAILPIAPSVAMRINVLAAVSSAISAAFWFLVTERVLVGWLPRRWQRIVGGALAVLIGATSFTVWNQSVVNEKVYTVALLGVAIICWLTVRWCDDPEDKIADRLLILIAYVLGLGYANHMAGMLAAPAVGLAVLIRRPSFVLRWKLLVACGAALVFGMTPFATQPIRAAHFPAINEGEPTGCVTKLEFRCTFSKLTYERFMYNFNRGQYGKPQLGERQAPFTAQIGMYWMYYKWQFLRDAYGERPGLQNGLAVFFLILSGIGGWMHYKKDRQSFSFFGPLVFTMTLALIFYLNFKYGHSQSPSLGESVDREVRDRDYFYLWSFSALSVWAALGLVYVWETAASLFGSDEVRLGRDSVLEPRPRSFAMASPLLAIAFVPLFGNWQQASRANQTDTTDFARDLLNSVEPYGILVTVGDNDTFPLWYAQEVEGIRKDVVVANTSLLNTDWYRRQLIRRPVYEYDAAKGPAIYKSGQWKKPSGSPIKMTFDEADGMPLAIQTPANSAFQANGIVATPRLPQLMAADQLVYFMIRDAFPGRSLYFSRTAGGYPYELGLERYVITQGMAKKLLDHEVVAGKDTVMVQGEGLVDINRSKALWNEVFTATKSLAARNGWVDDASVGIPDLYVISGVTLAEALASAGRTAESDSVFAQARGIAKAMRRESVFGFDRQPPPTGLGGDTAATKLLVPPPTAPPPVKK
;
A
#
# COMPACT_ATOMS: atom_id res chain seq x y z
N MET A 1 25.82 -50.10 53.91
CA MET A 1 24.52 -49.39 53.67
C MET A 1 24.80 -48.20 52.79
N THR A 2 24.66 -48.39 51.50
CA THR A 2 24.88 -47.37 50.47
C THR A 2 23.53 -46.71 50.11
N ALA A 3 23.40 -45.42 50.39
CA ALA A 3 22.24 -44.63 50.00
C ALA A 3 22.27 -44.38 48.48
N ALA A 4 21.29 -44.82 47.77
CA ALA A 4 21.08 -44.53 46.35
C ALA A 4 20.59 -43.11 46.18
N THR A 5 21.39 -42.32 45.45
CA THR A 5 21.04 -40.97 44.98
C THR A 5 19.99 -41.08 43.87
N ALA A 6 18.79 -40.48 44.07
CA ALA A 6 17.77 -40.36 43.06
C ALA A 6 18.26 -39.43 41.89
N PRO A 7 17.91 -39.72 40.64
CA PRO A 7 18.31 -38.91 39.52
C PRO A 7 17.63 -37.54 39.56
N ALA A 8 18.39 -36.49 39.28
CA ALA A 8 17.95 -35.10 39.17
C ALA A 8 16.81 -35.00 38.18
N GLY A 9 15.68 -34.45 38.64
CA GLY A 9 14.46 -34.29 37.85
C GLY A 9 14.69 -33.41 36.61
N ALA A 10 14.10 -33.85 35.51
CA ALA A 10 14.03 -33.06 34.26
C ALA A 10 13.44 -31.66 34.53
N PRO A 11 13.87 -30.63 33.80
CA PRO A 11 13.31 -29.29 33.97
C PRO A 11 11.80 -29.31 33.73
N PRO A 12 11.01 -28.52 34.51
CA PRO A 12 9.58 -28.49 34.36
C PRO A 12 9.21 -28.06 32.95
N ARG A 13 8.50 -28.93 32.22
CA ARG A 13 7.89 -28.57 30.94
C ARG A 13 6.89 -27.44 31.21
N ALA A 14 6.97 -26.35 30.43
CA ALA A 14 6.06 -25.21 30.51
C ALA A 14 4.65 -25.59 30.04
N ASN A 15 3.91 -26.28 30.91
CA ASN A 15 2.49 -26.55 30.74
C ASN A 15 1.75 -25.44 31.47
N SER A 16 1.10 -24.52 30.74
CA SER A 16 0.22 -23.54 31.37
C SER A 16 -1.08 -24.21 31.77
N ARG A 17 -1.47 -24.09 33.02
CA ARG A 17 -2.76 -24.56 33.54
C ARG A 17 -3.81 -23.50 33.25
N VAL A 18 -4.86 -23.88 32.53
CA VAL A 18 -5.99 -23.01 32.21
C VAL A 18 -7.18 -23.47 33.04
N ALA A 19 -7.71 -22.61 33.89
CA ALA A 19 -8.91 -22.95 34.65
C ALA A 19 -10.14 -22.89 33.74
N VAL A 20 -10.77 -24.05 33.53
CA VAL A 20 -12.04 -24.19 32.84
C VAL A 20 -13.05 -24.74 33.83
N GLY A 21 -13.96 -23.88 34.32
CA GLY A 21 -14.86 -24.22 35.41
C GLY A 21 -14.06 -24.59 36.67
N THR A 22 -14.32 -25.78 37.23
CA THR A 22 -13.60 -26.32 38.39
C THR A 22 -12.48 -27.30 38.01
N ALA A 23 -12.25 -27.55 36.73
CA ALA A 23 -11.21 -28.47 36.22
C ALA A 23 -10.02 -27.72 35.63
N GLU A 24 -8.80 -28.02 36.11
CA GLU A 24 -7.56 -27.56 35.46
C GLU A 24 -7.30 -28.40 34.21
N LEU A 25 -7.32 -27.80 33.04
CA LEU A 25 -6.93 -28.42 31.78
C LEU A 25 -5.47 -28.09 31.44
N ASP A 26 -4.67 -29.16 31.23
CA ASP A 26 -3.29 -29.03 30.72
C ASP A 26 -3.37 -28.63 29.23
N TYR A 27 -3.24 -27.33 28.96
CA TYR A 27 -3.29 -26.81 27.59
C TYR A 27 -1.91 -26.89 26.93
N ARG A 28 -1.84 -27.65 25.83
CA ARG A 28 -0.68 -27.73 24.94
C ARG A 28 -1.06 -27.14 23.58
N PRO A 29 -0.46 -26.00 23.18
CA PRO A 29 -0.73 -25.39 21.87
C PRO A 29 -0.46 -26.36 20.72
N SER A 30 -1.32 -26.37 19.71
CA SER A 30 -1.20 -27.21 18.52
C SER A 30 -0.29 -26.57 17.47
N TYR A 31 0.99 -26.33 17.82
CA TYR A 31 1.97 -25.65 16.94
C TYR A 31 2.07 -26.26 15.55
N LEU A 32 2.02 -27.60 15.43
CA LEU A 32 2.05 -28.27 14.13
C LEU A 32 0.82 -27.94 13.29
N ALA A 33 -0.38 -27.94 13.90
CA ALA A 33 -1.61 -27.60 13.18
C ALA A 33 -1.60 -26.12 12.75
N ALA A 34 -1.11 -25.22 13.61
CA ALA A 34 -0.93 -23.81 13.28
C ALA A 34 0.07 -23.61 12.15
N ALA A 35 1.19 -24.32 12.17
CA ALA A 35 2.21 -24.25 11.11
C ALA A 35 1.65 -24.79 9.77
N ILE A 36 0.86 -25.87 9.78
CA ILE A 36 0.19 -26.40 8.59
C ILE A 36 -0.81 -25.35 8.04
N ALA A 37 -1.63 -24.75 8.92
CA ALA A 37 -2.57 -23.71 8.51
C ALA A 37 -1.84 -22.50 7.89
N GLY A 38 -0.75 -22.04 8.51
CA GLY A 38 0.11 -21.00 7.94
C GLY A 38 0.72 -21.39 6.59
N LEU A 39 1.18 -22.65 6.45
CA LEU A 39 1.73 -23.15 5.18
C LEU A 39 0.67 -23.18 4.07
N VAL A 40 -0.55 -23.58 4.36
CA VAL A 40 -1.68 -23.56 3.39
C VAL A 40 -1.95 -22.11 2.93
N VAL A 41 -1.96 -21.16 3.86
CA VAL A 41 -2.11 -19.73 3.54
C VAL A 41 -0.92 -19.23 2.70
N PHE A 42 0.30 -19.63 3.04
CA PHE A 42 1.48 -19.28 2.26
C PHE A 42 1.38 -19.77 0.81
N VAL A 43 0.98 -21.01 0.62
CA VAL A 43 0.78 -21.58 -0.74
C VAL A 43 -0.30 -20.81 -1.49
N LEU A 44 -1.43 -20.47 -0.85
CA LEU A 44 -2.47 -19.65 -1.46
C LEU A 44 -1.93 -18.29 -1.93
N TYR A 45 -1.15 -17.64 -1.06
CA TYR A 45 -0.59 -16.33 -1.38
C TYR A 45 0.48 -16.39 -2.48
N ILE A 46 1.30 -17.44 -2.52
CA ILE A 46 2.26 -17.64 -3.61
C ILE A 46 1.56 -17.86 -4.96
N LEU A 47 0.47 -18.63 -4.99
CA LEU A 47 -0.32 -18.87 -6.21
C LEU A 47 -0.99 -17.59 -6.75
N THR A 48 -1.21 -16.61 -5.91
CA THR A 48 -1.88 -15.34 -6.23
C THR A 48 -0.96 -14.12 -6.13
N LEU A 49 0.35 -14.34 -5.98
CA LEU A 49 1.38 -13.32 -5.77
C LEU A 49 1.56 -12.42 -6.99
N ALA A 50 1.73 -11.14 -6.78
CA ALA A 50 2.13 -10.20 -7.82
C ALA A 50 3.55 -10.53 -8.34
N PRO A 51 3.74 -10.69 -9.67
CA PRO A 51 5.04 -11.05 -10.26
C PRO A 51 6.04 -9.90 -10.25
N THR A 52 5.57 -8.68 -10.10
CA THR A 52 6.36 -7.44 -10.14
C THR A 52 5.81 -6.40 -9.16
N THR A 53 6.14 -5.15 -9.36
CA THR A 53 5.64 -4.03 -8.56
C THR A 53 4.16 -3.71 -8.85
N SER A 54 3.58 -2.81 -8.06
CA SER A 54 2.22 -2.28 -8.23
C SER A 54 2.21 -0.76 -8.05
N MET A 55 1.07 -0.12 -8.36
CA MET A 55 0.83 1.29 -8.15
C MET A 55 0.99 1.68 -6.67
N TRP A 56 0.95 2.96 -6.40
CA TRP A 56 1.12 3.57 -5.09
C TRP A 56 2.50 3.31 -4.48
N ASP A 57 2.57 3.16 -3.16
CA ASP A 57 3.82 3.08 -2.42
C ASP A 57 4.60 1.77 -2.64
N THR A 58 4.01 0.76 -3.30
CA THR A 58 4.68 -0.53 -3.57
C THR A 58 6.02 -0.35 -4.26
N SER A 59 6.02 0.44 -5.33
CA SER A 59 7.22 0.69 -6.14
C SER A 59 8.32 1.41 -5.36
N GLU A 60 7.94 2.40 -4.56
CA GLU A 60 8.87 3.13 -3.70
C GLU A 60 9.53 2.22 -2.66
N TYR A 61 8.72 1.43 -1.92
CA TYR A 61 9.26 0.56 -0.87
C TYR A 61 10.14 -0.57 -1.41
N ILE A 62 9.81 -1.14 -2.58
CA ILE A 62 10.66 -2.14 -3.23
C ILE A 62 11.99 -1.50 -3.64
N ALA A 63 11.96 -0.32 -4.26
CA ALA A 63 13.15 0.38 -4.67
C ALA A 63 13.99 0.83 -3.46
N ALA A 64 13.36 1.43 -2.43
CA ALA A 64 14.04 1.84 -1.21
C ALA A 64 14.70 0.65 -0.48
N ALA A 65 14.03 -0.50 -0.36
CA ALA A 65 14.61 -1.71 0.21
C ALA A 65 15.80 -2.21 -0.63
N PHE A 66 15.71 -2.17 -1.95
CA PHE A 66 16.77 -2.63 -2.85
C PHE A 66 18.04 -1.76 -2.75
N VAL A 67 17.91 -0.43 -2.71
CA VAL A 67 19.07 0.49 -2.62
C VAL A 67 19.47 0.82 -1.17
N LEU A 68 18.80 0.25 -0.15
CA LEU A 68 18.92 0.66 1.26
C LEU A 68 18.72 2.16 1.42
N GLY A 69 17.68 2.68 0.78
CA GLY A 69 17.28 4.09 0.80
C GLY A 69 16.40 4.45 2.00
N ILE A 70 15.89 5.66 1.96
CA ILE A 70 14.95 6.19 2.95
C ILE A 70 13.64 6.48 2.19
N PRO A 71 12.60 5.65 2.30
CA PRO A 71 11.28 5.95 1.75
C PRO A 71 10.61 7.09 2.53
N HIS A 72 9.44 7.53 2.09
CA HIS A 72 8.73 8.65 2.69
C HIS A 72 8.64 8.59 4.23
N PRO A 73 8.64 9.75 4.92
CA PRO A 73 8.67 9.81 6.39
C PRO A 73 7.58 8.96 7.08
N PRO A 74 7.96 8.19 8.12
CA PRO A 74 9.20 8.24 8.88
C PRO A 74 10.32 7.32 8.35
N GLY A 75 10.26 6.81 7.12
CA GLY A 75 11.30 6.03 6.48
C GLY A 75 11.34 4.54 6.84
N ASN A 76 10.50 4.07 7.75
CA ASN A 76 10.22 2.67 8.08
C ASN A 76 11.46 1.74 8.08
N PRO A 77 12.51 2.04 8.89
CA PRO A 77 13.84 1.45 8.72
C PRO A 77 13.88 -0.06 8.94
N PHE A 78 13.05 -0.62 9.82
CA PHE A 78 13.01 -2.07 10.01
C PHE A 78 12.54 -2.79 8.75
N PHE A 79 11.51 -2.24 8.07
CA PHE A 79 11.06 -2.79 6.80
C PHE A 79 12.16 -2.72 5.73
N VAL A 80 12.84 -1.57 5.59
CA VAL A 80 13.92 -1.41 4.59
C VAL A 80 15.03 -2.45 4.81
N LEU A 81 15.41 -2.70 6.05
CA LEU A 81 16.45 -3.70 6.38
C LEU A 81 16.00 -5.12 6.04
N ILE A 82 14.80 -5.55 6.46
CA ILE A 82 14.32 -6.91 6.18
C ILE A 82 13.98 -7.08 4.69
N GLY A 83 13.45 -6.05 4.04
CA GLY A 83 13.18 -6.02 2.60
C GLY A 83 14.47 -6.16 1.80
N ARG A 84 15.58 -5.54 2.25
CA ARG A 84 16.90 -5.73 1.64
C ARG A 84 17.35 -7.19 1.72
N VAL A 85 17.15 -7.86 2.85
CA VAL A 85 17.49 -9.29 2.98
C VAL A 85 16.72 -10.10 1.93
N PHE A 86 15.42 -9.89 1.80
CA PHE A 86 14.62 -10.58 0.79
C PHE A 86 15.03 -10.21 -0.64
N ALA A 87 15.38 -8.97 -0.90
CA ALA A 87 15.82 -8.52 -2.23
C ALA A 87 17.08 -9.26 -2.74
N ILE A 88 17.99 -9.64 -1.84
CA ILE A 88 19.23 -10.34 -2.20
C ILE A 88 19.10 -11.87 -2.20
N LEU A 89 18.10 -12.43 -1.52
CA LEU A 89 17.85 -13.88 -1.50
C LEU A 89 17.36 -14.36 -2.87
N PRO A 90 17.93 -15.40 -3.48
CA PRO A 90 17.54 -15.89 -4.81
C PRO A 90 16.29 -16.80 -4.76
N ILE A 91 15.23 -16.34 -4.06
CA ILE A 91 14.00 -17.12 -3.82
C ILE A 91 12.93 -16.93 -4.89
N ALA A 92 13.09 -15.94 -5.77
CA ALA A 92 12.18 -15.65 -6.88
C ALA A 92 12.93 -14.93 -8.01
N PRO A 93 12.38 -14.92 -9.25
CA PRO A 93 13.06 -14.37 -10.42
C PRO A 93 13.38 -12.87 -10.32
N SER A 94 12.42 -12.04 -9.90
CA SER A 94 12.61 -10.59 -9.80
C SER A 94 12.77 -10.12 -8.36
N VAL A 95 13.43 -8.99 -8.16
CA VAL A 95 13.58 -8.34 -6.84
C VAL A 95 12.20 -8.00 -6.26
N ALA A 96 11.28 -7.48 -7.08
CA ALA A 96 9.93 -7.16 -6.64
C ALA A 96 9.21 -8.42 -6.11
N MET A 97 9.27 -9.52 -6.86
CA MET A 97 8.65 -10.77 -6.43
C MET A 97 9.25 -11.29 -5.12
N ARG A 98 10.58 -11.15 -4.91
CA ARG A 98 11.24 -11.54 -3.65
C ARG A 98 10.71 -10.74 -2.46
N ILE A 99 10.51 -9.44 -2.63
CA ILE A 99 9.96 -8.57 -1.57
C ILE A 99 8.44 -8.82 -1.39
N ASN A 100 7.69 -9.16 -2.46
CA ASN A 100 6.31 -9.62 -2.33
C ASN A 100 6.20 -10.93 -1.54
N VAL A 101 7.18 -11.84 -1.67
CA VAL A 101 7.27 -13.05 -0.83
C VAL A 101 7.43 -12.70 0.65
N LEU A 102 8.13 -11.61 1.02
CA LEU A 102 8.18 -11.14 2.41
C LEU A 102 6.77 -10.83 2.94
N ALA A 103 5.91 -10.18 2.13
CA ALA A 103 4.54 -9.90 2.52
C ALA A 103 3.74 -11.21 2.74
N ALA A 104 3.85 -12.18 1.82
CA ALA A 104 3.20 -13.47 1.90
C ALA A 104 3.65 -14.29 3.14
N VAL A 105 4.95 -14.35 3.40
CA VAL A 105 5.53 -15.04 4.57
C VAL A 105 5.05 -14.40 5.87
N SER A 106 5.10 -13.07 5.96
CA SER A 106 4.69 -12.34 7.16
C SER A 106 3.21 -12.60 7.49
N SER A 107 2.35 -12.55 6.50
CA SER A 107 0.92 -12.81 6.68
C SER A 107 0.61 -14.29 6.97
N ALA A 108 1.33 -15.22 6.36
CA ALA A 108 1.17 -16.65 6.62
C ALA A 108 1.57 -17.03 8.07
N ILE A 109 2.67 -16.49 8.56
CA ILE A 109 3.08 -16.65 9.96
C ILE A 109 2.08 -15.96 10.89
N SER A 110 1.58 -14.78 10.53
CA SER A 110 0.51 -14.10 11.27
C SER A 110 -0.73 -14.98 11.40
N ALA A 111 -1.16 -15.63 10.30
CA ALA A 111 -2.29 -16.57 10.31
C ALA A 111 -2.07 -17.73 11.29
N ALA A 112 -0.85 -18.29 11.36
CA ALA A 112 -0.52 -19.32 12.35
C ALA A 112 -0.68 -18.80 13.80
N PHE A 113 -0.33 -17.57 14.10
CA PHE A 113 -0.54 -16.97 15.42
C PHE A 113 -2.03 -16.72 15.71
N TRP A 114 -2.82 -16.29 14.73
CA TRP A 114 -4.26 -16.15 14.88
C TRP A 114 -4.95 -17.50 15.11
N PHE A 115 -4.46 -18.57 14.47
CA PHE A 115 -4.87 -19.95 14.79
C PHE A 115 -4.66 -20.25 16.27
N LEU A 116 -3.45 -20.02 16.79
CA LEU A 116 -3.10 -20.31 18.19
C LEU A 116 -3.92 -19.49 19.18
N VAL A 117 -4.16 -18.20 18.89
CA VAL A 117 -5.03 -17.33 19.70
C VAL A 117 -6.44 -17.92 19.76
N THR A 118 -7.01 -18.29 18.63
CA THR A 118 -8.36 -18.86 18.55
C THR A 118 -8.44 -20.20 19.27
N GLU A 119 -7.47 -21.09 19.03
CA GLU A 119 -7.40 -22.39 19.71
C GLU A 119 -7.36 -22.21 21.24
N ARG A 120 -6.54 -21.25 21.72
CA ARG A 120 -6.43 -20.99 23.16
C ARG A 120 -7.73 -20.48 23.76
N VAL A 121 -8.41 -19.55 23.10
CA VAL A 121 -9.72 -19.06 23.57
C VAL A 121 -10.73 -20.19 23.68
N LEU A 122 -10.74 -21.12 22.72
CA LEU A 122 -11.66 -22.25 22.69
C LEU A 122 -11.42 -23.29 23.82
N VAL A 123 -10.24 -23.28 24.47
CA VAL A 123 -10.01 -24.12 25.68
C VAL A 123 -11.03 -23.80 26.77
N GLY A 124 -11.51 -22.54 26.82
CA GLY A 124 -12.52 -22.11 27.80
C GLY A 124 -13.87 -22.81 27.68
N TRP A 125 -14.17 -23.50 26.56
CA TRP A 125 -15.45 -24.23 26.46
C TRP A 125 -15.44 -25.56 25.70
N LEU A 126 -14.44 -25.81 24.83
CA LEU A 126 -14.35 -27.04 24.05
C LEU A 126 -13.26 -27.98 24.62
N PRO A 127 -13.65 -29.12 25.21
CA PRO A 127 -12.69 -30.00 25.89
C PRO A 127 -11.77 -30.72 24.89
N ARG A 128 -12.25 -31.08 23.71
CA ARG A 128 -11.51 -31.92 22.77
C ARG A 128 -10.60 -31.09 21.85
N ARG A 129 -9.36 -31.51 21.76
CA ARG A 129 -8.32 -30.83 20.97
C ARG A 129 -8.70 -30.64 19.49
N TRP A 130 -9.32 -31.64 18.86
CA TRP A 130 -9.69 -31.56 17.45
C TRP A 130 -10.73 -30.47 17.18
N GLN A 131 -11.70 -30.26 18.09
CA GLN A 131 -12.68 -29.18 17.96
C GLN A 131 -12.01 -27.80 17.95
N ARG A 132 -11.02 -27.59 18.83
CA ARG A 132 -10.24 -26.36 18.93
C ARG A 132 -9.38 -26.11 17.68
N ILE A 133 -8.79 -27.22 17.14
CA ILE A 133 -8.05 -27.18 15.87
C ILE A 133 -8.96 -26.73 14.72
N VAL A 134 -10.18 -27.26 14.63
CA VAL A 134 -11.18 -26.84 13.64
C VAL A 134 -11.48 -25.34 13.81
N GLY A 135 -11.74 -24.87 15.03
CA GLY A 135 -11.99 -23.45 15.27
C GLY A 135 -10.82 -22.54 14.88
N GLY A 136 -9.58 -22.94 15.18
CA GLY A 136 -8.38 -22.25 14.73
C GLY A 136 -8.26 -22.19 13.19
N ALA A 137 -8.56 -23.32 12.53
CA ALA A 137 -8.55 -23.39 11.06
C ALA A 137 -9.62 -22.49 10.42
N LEU A 138 -10.82 -22.39 11.02
CA LEU A 138 -11.88 -21.49 10.56
C LEU A 138 -11.48 -20.02 10.68
N ALA A 139 -10.82 -19.62 11.78
CA ALA A 139 -10.32 -18.26 11.94
C ALA A 139 -9.28 -17.89 10.88
N VAL A 140 -8.37 -18.83 10.60
CA VAL A 140 -7.36 -18.66 9.54
C VAL A 140 -8.04 -18.56 8.17
N LEU A 141 -8.98 -19.44 7.87
CA LEU A 141 -9.65 -19.46 6.57
C LEU A 141 -10.42 -18.15 6.34
N ILE A 142 -11.23 -17.69 7.29
CA ILE A 142 -11.98 -16.44 7.17
C ILE A 142 -11.01 -15.24 7.09
N GLY A 143 -10.03 -15.18 8.00
CA GLY A 143 -9.13 -14.02 8.11
C GLY A 143 -8.16 -13.88 6.95
N ALA A 144 -7.49 -14.97 6.55
CA ALA A 144 -6.51 -14.94 5.47
C ALA A 144 -7.14 -14.77 4.07
N THR A 145 -8.43 -15.10 3.91
CA THR A 145 -9.15 -14.94 2.64
C THR A 145 -10.05 -13.70 2.60
N SER A 146 -10.09 -12.90 3.68
CA SER A 146 -10.67 -11.57 3.70
C SER A 146 -9.99 -10.69 2.66
N PHE A 147 -10.76 -9.92 1.88
CA PHE A 147 -10.25 -9.19 0.71
C PHE A 147 -9.00 -8.37 1.01
N THR A 148 -9.07 -7.44 1.97
CA THR A 148 -7.95 -6.54 2.28
C THR A 148 -6.73 -7.30 2.78
N VAL A 149 -6.91 -8.31 3.66
CA VAL A 149 -5.81 -9.12 4.17
C VAL A 149 -5.12 -9.88 3.04
N TRP A 150 -5.90 -10.53 2.16
CA TRP A 150 -5.35 -11.26 1.02
C TRP A 150 -4.67 -10.34 0.01
N ASN A 151 -5.34 -9.27 -0.40
CA ASN A 151 -4.83 -8.32 -1.38
C ASN A 151 -3.50 -7.68 -0.94
N GLN A 152 -3.37 -7.33 0.35
CA GLN A 152 -2.15 -6.79 0.94
C GLN A 152 -1.04 -7.84 1.14
N SER A 153 -1.39 -9.12 1.19
CA SER A 153 -0.44 -10.22 1.42
C SER A 153 0.22 -10.73 0.15
N VAL A 154 -0.35 -10.44 -1.03
CA VAL A 154 0.14 -10.91 -2.33
C VAL A 154 0.90 -9.84 -3.11
N VAL A 155 1.07 -8.68 -2.49
CA VAL A 155 1.91 -7.59 -2.96
C VAL A 155 2.49 -6.84 -1.77
N ASN A 156 3.69 -6.30 -1.92
CA ASN A 156 4.24 -5.46 -0.88
C ASN A 156 3.76 -4.02 -1.05
N GLU A 157 2.52 -3.73 -0.66
CA GLU A 157 2.02 -2.37 -0.63
C GLU A 157 2.35 -1.70 0.71
N LYS A 158 3.59 -1.36 0.99
CA LYS A 158 4.12 -0.87 2.26
C LYS A 158 4.39 -1.98 3.29
N VAL A 159 4.47 -1.58 4.52
CA VAL A 159 4.96 -2.27 5.71
C VAL A 159 3.89 -3.05 6.48
N TYR A 160 2.65 -3.11 5.95
CA TYR A 160 1.49 -3.52 6.74
C TYR A 160 1.48 -5.00 7.12
N THR A 161 1.94 -5.87 6.25
CA THR A 161 1.98 -7.31 6.51
C THR A 161 3.01 -7.68 7.58
N VAL A 162 4.15 -6.99 7.61
CA VAL A 162 5.15 -7.12 8.67
C VAL A 162 4.61 -6.59 10.00
N ALA A 163 3.87 -5.46 9.99
CA ALA A 163 3.18 -4.96 11.18
C ALA A 163 2.08 -5.94 11.65
N LEU A 164 1.33 -6.57 10.73
CA LEU A 164 0.34 -7.58 11.05
C LEU A 164 0.96 -8.78 11.80
N LEU A 165 2.13 -9.24 11.33
CA LEU A 165 2.88 -10.28 12.02
C LEU A 165 3.28 -9.85 13.43
N GLY A 166 3.81 -8.64 13.60
CA GLY A 166 4.18 -8.11 14.91
C GLY A 166 2.99 -8.07 15.87
N VAL A 167 1.84 -7.58 15.41
CA VAL A 167 0.60 -7.56 16.20
C VAL A 167 0.12 -8.96 16.54
N ALA A 168 0.14 -9.92 15.61
CA ALA A 168 -0.28 -11.31 15.87
C ALA A 168 0.61 -12.00 16.90
N ILE A 169 1.94 -11.75 16.86
CA ILE A 169 2.89 -12.22 17.88
C ILE A 169 2.53 -11.62 19.24
N ILE A 170 2.30 -10.31 19.32
CA ILE A 170 1.93 -9.64 20.57
C ILE A 170 0.60 -10.22 21.11
N CYS A 171 -0.38 -10.45 20.25
CA CYS A 171 -1.65 -11.07 20.64
C CYS A 171 -1.44 -12.45 21.26
N TRP A 172 -0.66 -13.31 20.62
CA TRP A 172 -0.34 -14.63 21.15
C TRP A 172 0.39 -14.54 22.50
N LEU A 173 1.45 -13.72 22.58
CA LEU A 173 2.21 -13.56 23.82
C LEU A 173 1.35 -13.02 24.95
N THR A 174 0.45 -12.07 24.67
CA THR A 174 -0.44 -11.46 25.68
C THR A 174 -1.50 -12.46 26.14
N VAL A 175 -2.11 -13.22 25.24
CA VAL A 175 -3.07 -14.26 25.60
C VAL A 175 -2.38 -15.31 26.48
N ARG A 176 -1.14 -15.70 26.16
CA ARG A 176 -0.34 -16.61 27.00
C ARG A 176 0.03 -15.98 28.35
N TRP A 177 0.33 -14.69 28.36
CA TRP A 177 0.56 -13.94 29.61
C TRP A 177 -0.69 -13.92 30.51
N CYS A 178 -1.89 -13.80 29.92
CA CYS A 178 -3.14 -13.83 30.64
C CYS A 178 -3.44 -15.19 31.31
N ASP A 179 -2.78 -16.28 30.90
CA ASP A 179 -2.96 -17.60 31.53
C ASP A 179 -2.48 -17.62 33.00
N ASP A 180 -1.29 -17.09 33.25
CA ASP A 180 -0.71 -16.95 34.59
C ASP A 180 0.15 -15.69 34.68
N PRO A 181 -0.44 -14.53 35.04
CA PRO A 181 0.28 -13.26 35.14
C PRO A 181 1.32 -13.22 36.27
N GLU A 182 1.24 -14.09 37.27
CA GLU A 182 2.14 -14.11 38.43
C GLU A 182 3.32 -15.05 38.26
N ASP A 183 3.34 -15.88 37.23
CA ASP A 183 4.50 -16.75 36.94
C ASP A 183 5.76 -15.92 36.65
N LYS A 184 6.94 -16.50 36.97
CA LYS A 184 8.25 -15.91 36.64
C LYS A 184 8.47 -15.72 35.14
N ILE A 185 7.84 -16.53 34.30
CA ILE A 185 7.89 -16.42 32.83
C ILE A 185 7.08 -15.21 32.38
N ALA A 186 6.02 -14.81 33.08
CA ALA A 186 5.16 -13.68 32.73
C ALA A 186 5.93 -12.37 32.59
N ASP A 187 6.91 -12.10 33.46
CA ASP A 187 7.77 -10.91 33.36
C ASP A 187 8.60 -10.90 32.06
N ARG A 188 9.12 -12.05 31.65
CA ARG A 188 9.89 -12.19 30.40
C ARG A 188 8.98 -12.01 29.17
N LEU A 189 7.72 -12.45 29.24
CA LEU A 189 6.75 -12.23 28.17
C LEU A 189 6.46 -10.73 28.00
N LEU A 190 6.29 -9.97 29.10
CA LEU A 190 6.09 -8.52 29.03
C LEU A 190 7.31 -7.79 28.45
N ILE A 191 8.52 -8.18 28.80
CA ILE A 191 9.75 -7.63 28.21
C ILE A 191 9.82 -7.93 26.70
N LEU A 192 9.46 -9.16 26.30
CA LEU A 192 9.43 -9.54 24.88
C LEU A 192 8.34 -8.78 24.12
N ILE A 193 7.15 -8.61 24.71
CA ILE A 193 6.06 -7.80 24.13
C ILE A 193 6.55 -6.35 23.93
N ALA A 194 7.20 -5.76 24.91
CA ALA A 194 7.75 -4.41 24.80
C ALA A 194 8.79 -4.29 23.69
N TYR A 195 9.68 -5.28 23.56
CA TYR A 195 10.64 -5.35 22.45
C TYR A 195 9.96 -5.42 21.08
N VAL A 196 8.97 -6.32 20.93
CA VAL A 196 8.22 -6.48 19.66
C VAL A 196 7.42 -5.20 19.33
N LEU A 197 6.87 -4.50 20.35
CA LEU A 197 6.24 -3.19 20.16
C LEU A 197 7.24 -2.16 19.62
N GLY A 198 8.45 -2.08 20.18
CA GLY A 198 9.49 -1.17 19.72
C GLY A 198 9.93 -1.48 18.29
N LEU A 199 10.13 -2.76 17.96
CA LEU A 199 10.46 -3.21 16.61
C LEU A 199 9.31 -2.94 15.62
N GLY A 200 8.07 -3.16 16.08
CA GLY A 200 6.86 -2.82 15.35
C GLY A 200 6.77 -1.33 15.02
N TYR A 201 7.14 -0.44 15.97
CA TYR A 201 7.20 0.99 15.73
C TYR A 201 8.27 1.37 14.69
N ALA A 202 9.43 0.72 14.72
CA ALA A 202 10.49 0.92 13.72
C ALA A 202 10.10 0.39 12.32
N ASN A 203 9.08 -0.47 12.25
CA ASN A 203 8.45 -0.89 11.00
C ASN A 203 7.36 0.12 10.58
N HIS A 204 6.38 0.39 11.46
CA HIS A 204 5.28 1.33 11.23
C HIS A 204 4.54 1.61 12.54
N MET A 205 3.98 2.82 12.71
CA MET A 205 3.19 3.19 13.89
C MET A 205 2.09 2.19 14.25
N ALA A 206 1.50 1.54 13.26
CA ALA A 206 0.48 0.50 13.46
C ALA A 206 1.00 -0.71 14.26
N GLY A 207 2.30 -0.95 14.33
CA GLY A 207 2.89 -1.94 15.22
C GLY A 207 2.61 -1.69 16.71
N MET A 208 2.23 -0.47 17.07
CA MET A 208 1.83 -0.09 18.43
C MET A 208 0.33 -0.27 18.74
N LEU A 209 -0.49 -0.65 17.77
CA LEU A 209 -1.96 -0.72 17.94
C LEU A 209 -2.40 -1.67 19.07
N ALA A 210 -1.62 -2.69 19.37
CA ALA A 210 -1.93 -3.59 20.49
C ALA A 210 -1.54 -3.01 21.86
N ALA A 211 -0.70 -1.97 21.95
CA ALA A 211 -0.16 -1.46 23.20
C ALA A 211 -1.24 -1.00 24.22
N PRO A 212 -2.30 -0.25 23.83
CA PRO A 212 -3.34 0.14 24.77
C PRO A 212 -4.07 -1.07 25.39
N ALA A 213 -4.36 -2.09 24.57
CA ALA A 213 -5.02 -3.30 25.03
C ALA A 213 -4.12 -4.15 25.95
N VAL A 214 -2.82 -4.25 25.62
CA VAL A 214 -1.82 -4.89 26.49
C VAL A 214 -1.73 -4.17 27.83
N GLY A 215 -1.61 -2.84 27.80
CA GLY A 215 -1.54 -2.03 29.03
C GLY A 215 -2.78 -2.21 29.92
N LEU A 216 -3.96 -2.18 29.31
CA LEU A 216 -5.22 -2.38 30.05
C LEU A 216 -5.32 -3.81 30.63
N ALA A 217 -4.96 -4.85 29.87
CA ALA A 217 -4.93 -6.22 30.36
C ALA A 217 -3.97 -6.37 31.53
N VAL A 218 -2.79 -5.75 31.49
CA VAL A 218 -1.81 -5.78 32.58
C VAL A 218 -2.37 -5.10 33.82
N LEU A 219 -3.01 -3.93 33.68
CA LEU A 219 -3.61 -3.21 34.81
C LEU A 219 -4.78 -3.98 35.45
N ILE A 220 -5.60 -4.65 34.64
CA ILE A 220 -6.73 -5.46 35.12
C ILE A 220 -6.25 -6.74 35.80
N ARG A 221 -5.29 -7.45 35.21
CA ARG A 221 -4.89 -8.78 35.63
C ARG A 221 -3.80 -8.77 36.72
N ARG A 222 -2.94 -7.76 36.68
CA ARG A 222 -1.80 -7.61 37.62
C ARG A 222 -1.56 -6.14 37.96
N PRO A 223 -2.45 -5.48 38.74
CA PRO A 223 -2.33 -4.08 39.05
C PRO A 223 -1.02 -3.73 39.81
N SER A 224 -0.45 -4.68 40.55
CA SER A 224 0.86 -4.53 41.22
C SER A 224 2.04 -4.24 40.26
N PHE A 225 1.83 -4.42 38.94
CA PHE A 225 2.85 -4.13 37.91
C PHE A 225 3.37 -2.69 37.98
N VAL A 226 2.50 -1.71 38.28
CA VAL A 226 2.88 -0.29 38.39
C VAL A 226 3.92 -0.02 39.47
N LEU A 227 4.02 -0.88 40.49
CA LEU A 227 4.97 -0.76 41.60
C LEU A 227 6.32 -1.45 41.29
N ARG A 228 6.38 -2.22 40.20
CA ARG A 228 7.57 -3.02 39.82
C ARG A 228 8.51 -2.22 38.91
N TRP A 229 9.09 -1.14 39.47
CA TRP A 229 9.91 -0.20 38.69
C TRP A 229 11.04 -0.86 37.90
N LYS A 230 11.69 -1.95 38.41
CA LYS A 230 12.74 -2.70 37.68
C LYS A 230 12.17 -3.34 36.40
N LEU A 231 10.97 -3.88 36.46
CA LEU A 231 10.30 -4.46 35.29
C LEU A 231 9.86 -3.39 34.31
N LEU A 232 9.36 -2.25 34.81
CA LEU A 232 9.01 -1.10 33.97
C LEU A 232 10.23 -0.58 33.20
N VAL A 233 11.38 -0.43 33.89
CA VAL A 233 12.65 -0.04 33.26
C VAL A 233 13.09 -1.08 32.23
N ALA A 234 13.00 -2.38 32.53
CA ALA A 234 13.35 -3.44 31.59
C ALA A 234 12.45 -3.43 30.35
N CYS A 235 11.15 -3.24 30.51
CA CYS A 235 10.21 -3.10 29.39
C CYS A 235 10.52 -1.84 28.56
N GLY A 236 10.78 -0.69 29.20
CA GLY A 236 11.17 0.55 28.54
C GLY A 236 12.46 0.39 27.73
N ALA A 237 13.50 -0.24 28.34
CA ALA A 237 14.77 -0.53 27.67
C ALA A 237 14.58 -1.48 26.47
N ALA A 238 13.76 -2.51 26.62
CA ALA A 238 13.45 -3.46 25.56
C ALA A 238 12.70 -2.77 24.38
N LEU A 239 11.76 -1.88 24.68
CA LEU A 239 11.05 -1.08 23.66
C LEU A 239 12.03 -0.19 22.90
N VAL A 240 12.89 0.56 23.61
CA VAL A 240 13.92 1.41 22.97
C VAL A 240 14.89 0.58 22.16
N PHE A 241 15.30 -0.59 22.66
CA PHE A 241 16.14 -1.51 21.91
C PHE A 241 15.47 -2.00 20.62
N GLY A 242 14.15 -2.29 20.65
CA GLY A 242 13.36 -2.61 19.45
C GLY A 242 13.33 -1.46 18.43
N MET A 243 13.46 -0.20 18.86
CA MET A 243 13.49 0.97 17.99
C MET A 243 14.86 1.26 17.36
N THR A 244 15.91 0.51 17.71
CA THR A 244 17.28 0.75 17.20
C THR A 244 17.43 0.78 15.67
N PRO A 245 16.57 0.14 14.83
CA PRO A 245 16.63 0.34 13.38
C PRO A 245 16.58 1.80 12.94
N PHE A 246 15.96 2.71 13.70
CA PHE A 246 15.97 4.14 13.37
C PHE A 246 17.38 4.75 13.33
N ALA A 247 18.32 4.22 14.09
CA ALA A 247 19.71 4.69 14.08
C ALA A 247 20.40 4.48 12.72
N THR A 248 19.87 3.60 11.86
CA THR A 248 20.42 3.40 10.52
C THR A 248 20.10 4.55 9.56
N GLN A 249 19.04 5.32 9.80
CA GLN A 249 18.59 6.35 8.87
C GLN A 249 19.61 7.48 8.66
N PRO A 250 20.16 8.16 9.68
CA PRO A 250 21.17 9.21 9.46
C PRO A 250 22.39 8.71 8.73
N ILE A 251 22.81 7.47 9.03
CA ILE A 251 23.97 6.83 8.41
C ILE A 251 23.70 6.57 6.92
N ARG A 252 22.55 5.96 6.61
CA ARG A 252 22.17 5.65 5.23
C ARG A 252 21.88 6.92 4.41
N ALA A 253 21.22 7.91 4.99
CA ALA A 253 20.97 9.19 4.35
C ALA A 253 22.27 9.89 3.93
N ALA A 254 23.33 9.81 4.73
CA ALA A 254 24.64 10.38 4.45
C ALA A 254 25.44 9.63 3.36
N HIS A 255 24.97 8.47 2.90
CA HIS A 255 25.47 7.81 1.68
C HIS A 255 24.74 8.24 0.42
N PHE A 256 23.74 9.12 0.53
CA PHE A 256 22.97 9.68 -0.56
C PHE A 256 22.41 8.62 -1.53
N PRO A 257 21.65 7.63 -1.05
CA PRO A 257 21.02 6.66 -1.92
C PRO A 257 20.07 7.35 -2.90
N ALA A 258 19.76 6.70 -4.01
CA ALA A 258 18.87 7.25 -5.04
C ALA A 258 17.46 7.59 -4.53
N ILE A 259 17.01 6.93 -3.47
CA ILE A 259 15.79 7.24 -2.72
C ILE A 259 16.20 7.67 -1.32
N ASN A 260 16.05 8.95 -0.99
CA ASN A 260 16.51 9.54 0.27
C ASN A 260 15.53 10.61 0.74
N GLU A 261 14.26 10.20 0.96
CA GLU A 261 13.21 11.13 1.31
C GLU A 261 13.43 11.76 2.70
N GLY A 262 13.15 13.06 2.77
CA GLY A 262 13.40 13.83 3.99
C GLY A 262 14.88 14.06 4.32
N GLU A 263 15.79 13.33 3.67
CA GLU A 263 17.26 13.42 3.85
C GLU A 263 17.68 13.63 5.32
N PRO A 264 17.42 12.66 6.24
CA PRO A 264 17.63 12.82 7.68
C PRO A 264 19.13 12.84 8.05
N THR A 265 19.91 13.74 7.45
CA THR A 265 21.34 13.94 7.70
C THR A 265 21.74 15.39 7.54
N GLY A 266 22.72 15.84 8.31
CA GLY A 266 23.39 17.14 8.12
C GLY A 266 24.66 17.04 7.28
N CYS A 267 25.03 15.83 6.82
CA CYS A 267 26.15 15.66 5.89
C CYS A 267 25.74 16.16 4.48
N VAL A 268 26.67 16.80 3.77
CA VAL A 268 26.39 17.41 2.46
C VAL A 268 26.96 16.60 1.31
N THR A 269 28.18 16.09 1.44
CA THR A 269 28.91 15.41 0.36
C THR A 269 29.24 13.96 0.65
N LYS A 270 29.58 13.62 1.88
CA LYS A 270 29.96 12.26 2.31
C LYS A 270 29.66 12.04 3.79
N LEU A 271 29.59 10.76 4.18
CA LEU A 271 29.46 10.36 5.56
C LEU A 271 30.72 10.72 6.35
N GLU A 272 30.58 11.54 7.38
CA GLU A 272 31.64 11.88 8.34
C GLU A 272 31.06 11.86 9.76
N PHE A 273 31.90 11.47 10.73
CA PHE A 273 31.48 11.43 12.14
C PHE A 273 30.91 12.77 12.63
N ARG A 274 31.60 13.86 12.29
CA ARG A 274 31.23 15.20 12.75
C ARG A 274 29.86 15.66 12.28
N CYS A 275 29.51 15.42 11.01
CA CYS A 275 28.19 15.80 10.49
C CYS A 275 27.10 14.81 10.93
N THR A 276 27.40 13.51 11.02
CA THR A 276 26.44 12.48 11.42
C THR A 276 25.90 12.71 12.83
N PHE A 277 26.75 13.18 13.76
CA PHE A 277 26.37 13.49 15.14
C PHE A 277 26.16 14.99 15.38
N SER A 278 25.87 15.77 14.34
CA SER A 278 25.60 17.18 14.43
C SER A 278 24.16 17.50 14.89
N LYS A 279 23.96 18.72 15.41
CA LYS A 279 22.63 19.24 15.73
C LYS A 279 21.72 19.24 14.50
N LEU A 280 22.23 19.59 13.32
CA LEU A 280 21.48 19.59 12.08
C LEU A 280 20.98 18.19 11.69
N THR A 281 21.81 17.15 11.85
CA THR A 281 21.36 15.76 11.63
C THR A 281 20.25 15.38 12.59
N TYR A 282 20.37 15.74 13.87
CA TYR A 282 19.31 15.49 14.84
C TYR A 282 18.00 16.21 14.46
N GLU A 283 18.06 17.46 14.07
CA GLU A 283 16.87 18.24 13.67
C GLU A 283 16.20 17.65 12.43
N ARG A 284 16.95 17.34 11.37
CA ARG A 284 16.44 16.71 10.15
C ARG A 284 15.90 15.29 10.41
N PHE A 285 16.60 14.53 11.25
CA PHE A 285 16.12 13.21 11.67
C PHE A 285 14.78 13.32 12.45
N MET A 286 14.70 14.24 13.41
CA MET A 286 13.47 14.44 14.18
C MET A 286 12.32 14.99 13.33
N TYR A 287 12.61 15.83 12.33
CA TYR A 287 11.62 16.27 11.35
C TYR A 287 11.06 15.08 10.55
N ASN A 288 11.94 14.19 10.07
CA ASN A 288 11.56 12.97 9.37
C ASN A 288 10.79 12.00 10.28
N PHE A 289 11.33 11.71 11.46
CA PHE A 289 10.72 10.84 12.47
C PHE A 289 9.32 11.28 12.87
N ASN A 290 9.12 12.58 13.07
CA ASN A 290 7.83 13.17 13.43
C ASN A 290 6.90 13.36 12.22
N ARG A 291 7.32 12.99 11.00
CA ARG A 291 6.56 13.17 9.76
C ARG A 291 6.22 14.65 9.51
N GLY A 292 7.17 15.54 9.75
CA GLY A 292 7.00 16.99 9.62
C GLY A 292 6.58 17.47 8.22
N GLN A 293 6.87 16.68 7.19
CA GLN A 293 6.45 16.93 5.82
C GLN A 293 4.92 16.87 5.63
N TYR A 294 4.20 16.16 6.51
CA TYR A 294 2.76 15.99 6.41
C TYR A 294 2.05 16.80 7.48
N GLY A 295 1.06 17.59 7.08
CA GLY A 295 0.16 18.26 8.03
C GLY A 295 -0.60 17.21 8.83
N LYS A 296 -0.59 17.34 10.17
CA LYS A 296 -1.38 16.47 11.05
C LYS A 296 -2.65 17.22 11.44
N PRO A 297 -3.84 16.79 10.99
CA PRO A 297 -5.08 17.37 11.46
C PRO A 297 -5.21 17.13 12.97
N GLN A 298 -5.72 18.12 13.69
CA GLN A 298 -6.00 17.97 15.12
C GLN A 298 -7.14 16.97 15.31
N LEU A 299 -7.05 16.12 16.35
CA LEU A 299 -8.10 15.12 16.62
C LEU A 299 -9.47 15.75 16.93
N GLY A 300 -9.48 16.98 17.45
CA GLY A 300 -10.71 17.74 17.71
C GLY A 300 -11.37 18.32 16.46
N GLU A 301 -10.59 18.55 15.40
CA GLU A 301 -11.07 19.06 14.11
C GLU A 301 -11.32 17.89 13.17
N ARG A 302 -12.58 17.45 13.07
CA ARG A 302 -12.94 16.31 12.24
C ARG A 302 -12.89 16.66 10.75
N GLN A 303 -12.15 15.88 9.96
CA GLN A 303 -12.07 16.06 8.51
C GLN A 303 -13.35 15.61 7.77
N ALA A 304 -14.12 14.72 8.39
CA ALA A 304 -15.48 14.34 7.99
C ALA A 304 -16.29 14.01 9.24
N PRO A 305 -17.64 14.05 9.19
CA PRO A 305 -18.47 13.61 10.30
C PRO A 305 -18.11 12.20 10.77
N PHE A 306 -18.09 11.96 12.06
CA PHE A 306 -17.69 10.64 12.61
C PHE A 306 -18.58 9.51 12.09
N THR A 307 -19.88 9.78 11.85
CA THR A 307 -20.81 8.83 11.22
C THR A 307 -20.40 8.48 9.80
N ALA A 308 -19.88 9.44 9.01
CA ALA A 308 -19.33 9.18 7.68
C ALA A 308 -18.07 8.32 7.74
N GLN A 309 -17.22 8.53 8.74
CA GLN A 309 -16.02 7.72 8.96
C GLN A 309 -16.38 6.28 9.38
N ILE A 310 -17.42 6.08 10.20
CA ILE A 310 -17.99 4.74 10.46
C ILE A 310 -18.56 4.14 9.18
N GLY A 311 -19.26 4.94 8.36
CA GLY A 311 -19.79 4.50 7.06
C GLY A 311 -18.69 4.05 6.09
N MET A 312 -17.55 4.74 6.09
CA MET A 312 -16.36 4.34 5.32
C MET A 312 -15.81 3.00 5.83
N TYR A 313 -15.65 2.83 7.14
CA TYR A 313 -15.22 1.55 7.72
C TYR A 313 -16.20 0.42 7.38
N TRP A 314 -17.52 0.67 7.43
CA TRP A 314 -18.54 -0.29 7.04
C TRP A 314 -18.42 -0.68 5.57
N MET A 315 -18.15 0.27 4.68
CA MET A 315 -17.88 -0.02 3.26
C MET A 315 -16.69 -0.98 3.12
N TYR A 316 -15.57 -0.72 3.81
CA TYR A 316 -14.40 -1.60 3.78
C TYR A 316 -14.65 -2.95 4.45
N TYR A 317 -15.46 -3.02 5.51
CA TYR A 317 -15.85 -4.27 6.16
C TYR A 317 -16.67 -5.17 5.23
N LYS A 318 -17.56 -4.60 4.43
CA LYS A 318 -18.32 -5.35 3.42
C LYS A 318 -17.43 -6.03 2.39
N TRP A 319 -16.34 -5.38 1.99
CA TRP A 319 -15.41 -5.93 1.03
C TRP A 319 -14.72 -7.22 1.51
N GLN A 320 -14.62 -7.43 2.81
CA GLN A 320 -13.87 -8.56 3.36
C GLN A 320 -14.45 -9.93 2.96
N PHE A 321 -15.75 -10.02 2.73
CA PHE A 321 -16.44 -11.28 2.46
C PHE A 321 -16.81 -11.48 1.00
N LEU A 322 -17.02 -10.40 0.27
CA LEU A 322 -17.27 -10.37 -1.18
C LEU A 322 -16.86 -8.99 -1.71
N ARG A 323 -15.77 -8.92 -2.46
CA ARG A 323 -15.37 -7.69 -3.14
C ARG A 323 -16.19 -7.50 -4.42
N ASP A 324 -17.34 -6.87 -4.30
CA ASP A 324 -18.16 -6.45 -5.44
C ASP A 324 -17.65 -5.11 -5.98
N ALA A 325 -16.58 -5.17 -6.77
CA ALA A 325 -15.89 -3.97 -7.26
C ALA A 325 -16.72 -3.17 -8.30
N TYR A 326 -17.71 -3.82 -8.93
CA TYR A 326 -18.48 -3.21 -10.01
C TYR A 326 -19.95 -3.00 -9.66
N GLY A 327 -20.36 -3.25 -8.41
CA GLY A 327 -21.73 -3.06 -7.95
C GLY A 327 -22.74 -4.03 -8.59
N GLU A 328 -22.31 -5.22 -8.99
CA GLU A 328 -23.16 -6.22 -9.63
C GLU A 328 -24.06 -6.98 -8.62
N ARG A 329 -23.60 -7.09 -7.37
CA ARG A 329 -24.25 -7.90 -6.32
C ARG A 329 -24.31 -7.20 -4.96
N PRO A 330 -24.76 -5.92 -4.89
CA PRO A 330 -24.69 -5.14 -3.65
C PRO A 330 -25.53 -5.72 -2.51
N GLY A 331 -26.70 -6.33 -2.83
CA GLY A 331 -27.55 -7.00 -1.83
C GLY A 331 -26.86 -8.19 -1.18
N LEU A 332 -26.18 -9.04 -1.98
CA LEU A 332 -25.43 -10.19 -1.46
C LEU A 332 -24.25 -9.73 -0.61
N GLN A 333 -23.48 -8.74 -1.07
CA GLN A 333 -22.36 -8.17 -0.32
C GLN A 333 -22.82 -7.63 1.04
N ASN A 334 -23.91 -6.87 1.09
CA ASN A 334 -24.48 -6.35 2.33
C ASN A 334 -24.98 -7.49 3.24
N GLY A 335 -25.68 -8.46 2.69
CA GLY A 335 -26.19 -9.62 3.47
C GLY A 335 -25.07 -10.42 4.11
N LEU A 336 -24.01 -10.73 3.36
CA LEU A 336 -22.83 -11.44 3.89
C LEU A 336 -22.13 -10.64 4.98
N ALA A 337 -21.96 -9.33 4.81
CA ALA A 337 -21.32 -8.48 5.81
C ALA A 337 -22.12 -8.46 7.13
N VAL A 338 -23.43 -8.32 7.07
CA VAL A 338 -24.30 -8.37 8.25
C VAL A 338 -24.23 -9.75 8.90
N PHE A 339 -24.27 -10.81 8.11
CA PHE A 339 -24.16 -12.17 8.62
C PHE A 339 -22.85 -12.41 9.39
N PHE A 340 -21.70 -12.04 8.81
CA PHE A 340 -20.41 -12.18 9.49
C PHE A 340 -20.25 -11.23 10.69
N LEU A 341 -20.90 -10.05 10.67
CA LEU A 341 -20.94 -9.17 11.84
C LEU A 341 -21.72 -9.80 13.00
N ILE A 342 -22.85 -10.46 12.70
CA ILE A 342 -23.62 -11.22 13.70
C ILE A 342 -22.78 -12.37 14.26
N LEU A 343 -22.09 -13.13 13.40
CA LEU A 343 -21.18 -14.19 13.86
C LEU A 343 -20.08 -13.61 14.76
N SER A 344 -19.48 -12.48 14.39
CA SER A 344 -18.46 -11.83 15.22
C SER A 344 -19.03 -11.37 16.56
N GLY A 345 -20.26 -10.86 16.58
CA GLY A 345 -20.97 -10.49 17.81
C GLY A 345 -21.21 -11.69 18.74
N ILE A 346 -21.71 -12.79 18.17
CA ILE A 346 -21.90 -14.06 18.91
C ILE A 346 -20.56 -14.56 19.45
N GLY A 347 -19.50 -14.57 18.62
CA GLY A 347 -18.17 -15.02 19.01
C GLY A 347 -17.56 -14.13 20.11
N GLY A 348 -17.69 -12.82 20.03
CA GLY A 348 -17.26 -11.89 21.08
C GLY A 348 -18.00 -12.11 22.39
N TRP A 349 -19.33 -12.33 22.33
CA TRP A 349 -20.14 -12.69 23.50
C TRP A 349 -19.70 -14.01 24.13
N MET A 350 -19.47 -15.04 23.31
CA MET A 350 -19.01 -16.35 23.78
C MET A 350 -17.61 -16.27 24.38
N HIS A 351 -16.71 -15.47 23.77
CA HIS A 351 -15.39 -15.22 24.33
C HIS A 351 -15.50 -14.61 25.72
N TYR A 352 -16.30 -13.53 25.88
CA TYR A 352 -16.55 -12.94 27.19
C TYR A 352 -17.12 -13.91 28.22
N LYS A 353 -18.05 -14.77 27.82
CA LYS A 353 -18.70 -15.75 28.74
C LYS A 353 -17.78 -16.89 29.15
N LYS A 354 -16.97 -17.40 28.22
CA LYS A 354 -16.20 -18.63 28.37
C LYS A 354 -14.74 -18.42 28.78
N ASP A 355 -14.13 -17.32 28.39
CA ASP A 355 -12.74 -17.00 28.72
C ASP A 355 -12.54 -15.50 29.01
N ARG A 356 -12.99 -15.06 30.19
CA ARG A 356 -12.83 -13.68 30.64
C ARG A 356 -11.39 -13.25 30.80
N GLN A 357 -10.48 -14.21 30.99
CA GLN A 357 -9.05 -13.89 31.20
C GLN A 357 -8.45 -13.31 29.93
N SER A 358 -8.54 -14.00 28.80
CA SER A 358 -8.03 -13.47 27.53
C SER A 358 -8.94 -12.39 26.95
N PHE A 359 -10.25 -12.38 27.27
CA PHE A 359 -11.16 -11.30 26.88
C PHE A 359 -10.74 -9.94 27.46
N SER A 360 -10.13 -9.90 28.66
CA SER A 360 -9.63 -8.67 29.27
C SER A 360 -8.58 -7.95 28.40
N PHE A 361 -7.94 -8.69 27.49
CA PHE A 361 -7.04 -8.17 26.45
C PHE A 361 -7.75 -8.03 25.10
N PHE A 362 -8.40 -9.12 24.63
CA PHE A 362 -8.88 -9.20 23.25
C PHE A 362 -10.08 -8.27 22.97
N GLY A 363 -10.96 -8.08 23.93
CA GLY A 363 -12.06 -7.12 23.82
C GLY A 363 -11.58 -5.68 23.61
N PRO A 364 -10.72 -5.14 24.51
CA PRO A 364 -10.05 -3.84 24.29
C PRO A 364 -9.24 -3.78 22.99
N LEU A 365 -8.61 -4.88 22.57
CA LEU A 365 -7.88 -4.93 21.30
C LEU A 365 -8.80 -4.67 20.10
N VAL A 366 -9.93 -5.39 20.01
CA VAL A 366 -10.91 -5.18 18.94
C VAL A 366 -11.44 -3.76 18.95
N PHE A 367 -11.75 -3.21 20.13
CA PHE A 367 -12.16 -1.80 20.26
C PHE A 367 -11.08 -0.83 19.76
N THR A 368 -9.81 -1.06 20.14
CA THR A 368 -8.67 -0.20 19.74
C THR A 368 -8.46 -0.26 18.23
N MET A 369 -8.54 -1.45 17.63
CA MET A 369 -8.31 -1.65 16.19
C MET A 369 -9.52 -1.28 15.31
N THR A 370 -10.68 -0.99 15.92
CA THR A 370 -11.90 -0.57 15.22
C THR A 370 -12.27 0.87 15.57
N LEU A 371 -13.11 1.08 16.54
CA LEU A 371 -13.68 2.39 16.87
C LEU A 371 -12.63 3.43 17.27
N ALA A 372 -11.66 3.05 18.11
CA ALA A 372 -10.60 3.97 18.50
C ALA A 372 -9.70 4.33 17.31
N LEU A 373 -9.42 3.36 16.43
CA LEU A 373 -8.63 3.61 15.22
C LEU A 373 -9.37 4.50 14.22
N ILE A 374 -10.67 4.28 13.98
CA ILE A 374 -11.50 5.16 13.13
C ILE A 374 -11.43 6.60 13.65
N PHE A 375 -11.59 6.77 14.96
CA PHE A 375 -11.51 8.08 15.60
C PHE A 375 -10.11 8.71 15.44
N TYR A 376 -9.05 7.94 15.68
CA TYR A 376 -7.66 8.40 15.64
C TYR A 376 -7.21 8.80 14.23
N LEU A 377 -7.56 8.00 13.22
CA LEU A 377 -7.16 8.24 11.82
C LEU A 377 -7.79 9.52 11.26
N ASN A 378 -8.99 9.88 11.72
CA ASN A 378 -9.66 11.12 11.36
C ASN A 378 -9.67 11.39 9.84
N PHE A 379 -9.97 10.37 9.02
CA PHE A 379 -9.97 10.49 7.57
C PHE A 379 -11.10 11.41 7.06
N LYS A 380 -10.90 11.95 5.87
CA LYS A 380 -11.92 12.56 5.02
C LYS A 380 -12.94 11.50 4.58
N TYR A 381 -13.86 11.85 3.67
CA TYR A 381 -14.68 10.82 3.03
C TYR A 381 -13.82 9.82 2.26
N GLY A 382 -14.17 8.54 2.27
CA GLY A 382 -13.45 7.52 1.50
C GLY A 382 -13.54 7.80 0.00
N HIS A 383 -12.51 7.42 -0.76
CA HIS A 383 -12.45 7.63 -2.21
C HIS A 383 -13.69 7.05 -2.90
N SER A 384 -14.02 5.79 -2.66
CA SER A 384 -15.19 5.09 -3.23
C SER A 384 -16.47 5.26 -2.41
N GLN A 385 -16.47 6.09 -1.36
CA GLN A 385 -17.60 6.24 -0.48
C GLN A 385 -18.68 7.11 -1.12
N SER A 386 -19.90 6.54 -1.28
CA SER A 386 -21.10 7.26 -1.73
C SER A 386 -20.84 8.23 -2.88
N PRO A 387 -20.70 7.76 -4.13
CA PRO A 387 -20.48 8.62 -5.30
C PRO A 387 -21.53 9.73 -5.44
N SER A 388 -22.76 9.50 -4.92
CA SER A 388 -23.86 10.47 -4.92
C SER A 388 -23.61 11.76 -4.14
N LEU A 389 -22.59 11.80 -3.26
CA LEU A 389 -22.18 13.03 -2.56
C LEU A 389 -21.52 14.05 -3.49
N GLY A 390 -21.16 13.65 -4.72
CA GLY A 390 -20.57 14.51 -5.72
C GLY A 390 -19.16 15.01 -5.39
N GLU A 391 -18.72 16.02 -6.12
CA GLU A 391 -17.39 16.64 -5.97
C GLU A 391 -17.31 17.66 -4.82
N SER A 392 -18.43 18.02 -4.22
CA SER A 392 -18.51 19.01 -3.15
C SER A 392 -17.90 18.53 -1.82
N VAL A 393 -17.64 17.23 -1.65
CA VAL A 393 -17.05 16.64 -0.45
C VAL A 393 -15.58 16.34 -0.65
N ASP A 394 -14.77 16.78 0.32
CA ASP A 394 -13.34 16.49 0.33
C ASP A 394 -13.09 15.00 0.64
N ARG A 395 -12.45 14.30 -0.27
CA ARG A 395 -12.23 12.85 -0.21
C ARG A 395 -10.76 12.50 0.01
N GLU A 396 -10.53 11.30 0.52
CA GLU A 396 -9.21 10.69 0.47
C GLU A 396 -8.80 10.44 -1.00
N VAL A 397 -7.51 10.58 -1.29
CA VAL A 397 -6.96 10.36 -2.64
C VAL A 397 -7.09 8.91 -3.11
N ARG A 398 -7.24 7.97 -2.18
CA ARG A 398 -7.49 6.55 -2.42
C ARG A 398 -8.22 5.91 -1.25
N ASP A 399 -8.76 4.71 -1.46
CA ASP A 399 -9.35 3.94 -0.38
C ASP A 399 -8.30 3.56 0.69
N ARG A 400 -8.72 3.57 1.93
CA ARG A 400 -7.86 3.42 3.11
C ARG A 400 -8.14 2.13 3.89
N ASP A 401 -8.70 1.11 3.25
CA ASP A 401 -9.08 -0.17 3.86
C ASP A 401 -7.90 -0.90 4.51
N TYR A 402 -6.71 -0.76 3.97
CA TYR A 402 -5.47 -1.36 4.49
C TYR A 402 -5.08 -0.87 5.89
N PHE A 403 -5.56 0.28 6.35
CA PHE A 403 -5.37 0.71 7.73
C PHE A 403 -6.17 -0.11 8.74
N TYR A 404 -7.15 -0.89 8.29
CA TYR A 404 -8.03 -1.68 9.13
C TYR A 404 -7.76 -3.20 9.04
N LEU A 405 -6.70 -3.64 8.37
CA LEU A 405 -6.44 -5.06 8.20
C LEU A 405 -6.28 -5.81 9.53
N TRP A 406 -5.79 -5.14 10.59
CA TRP A 406 -5.72 -5.71 11.95
C TRP A 406 -7.10 -5.91 12.56
N SER A 407 -8.02 -4.95 12.33
CA SER A 407 -9.42 -5.03 12.74
C SER A 407 -10.10 -6.23 12.08
N PHE A 408 -9.93 -6.37 10.76
CA PHE A 408 -10.51 -7.48 10.01
C PHE A 408 -9.98 -8.84 10.47
N SER A 409 -8.69 -8.94 10.76
CA SER A 409 -8.08 -10.16 11.31
C SER A 409 -8.63 -10.51 12.71
N ALA A 410 -8.75 -9.53 13.59
CA ALA A 410 -9.29 -9.75 14.94
C ALA A 410 -10.79 -10.11 14.92
N LEU A 411 -11.59 -9.44 14.06
CA LEU A 411 -13.01 -9.77 13.89
C LEU A 411 -13.22 -11.15 13.25
N SER A 412 -12.28 -11.60 12.41
CA SER A 412 -12.32 -12.97 11.85
C SER A 412 -12.15 -14.05 12.94
N VAL A 413 -11.35 -13.76 13.97
CA VAL A 413 -11.29 -14.65 15.16
C VAL A 413 -12.67 -14.74 15.81
N TRP A 414 -13.33 -13.62 16.08
CA TRP A 414 -14.68 -13.65 16.66
C TRP A 414 -15.72 -14.26 15.72
N ALA A 415 -15.65 -14.05 14.41
CA ALA A 415 -16.52 -14.70 13.45
C ALA A 415 -16.37 -16.23 13.48
N ALA A 416 -15.12 -16.72 13.59
CA ALA A 416 -14.85 -18.14 13.73
C ALA A 416 -15.38 -18.70 15.06
N LEU A 417 -15.20 -18.00 16.18
CA LEU A 417 -15.77 -18.38 17.47
C LEU A 417 -17.31 -18.44 17.42
N GLY A 418 -17.94 -17.49 16.75
CA GLY A 418 -19.39 -17.49 16.51
C GLY A 418 -19.83 -18.68 15.66
N LEU A 419 -19.09 -18.97 14.59
CA LEU A 419 -19.38 -20.13 13.73
C LEU A 419 -19.21 -21.47 14.49
N VAL A 420 -18.18 -21.58 15.34
CA VAL A 420 -17.98 -22.74 16.23
C VAL A 420 -19.15 -22.90 17.20
N TYR A 421 -19.65 -21.80 17.78
CA TYR A 421 -20.82 -21.85 18.65
C TYR A 421 -22.09 -22.33 17.91
N VAL A 422 -22.33 -21.81 16.71
CA VAL A 422 -23.45 -22.24 15.86
C VAL A 422 -23.30 -23.71 15.49
N TRP A 423 -22.08 -24.16 15.15
CA TRP A 423 -21.77 -25.53 14.83
C TRP A 423 -22.02 -26.49 16.03
N GLU A 424 -21.54 -26.12 17.23
CA GLU A 424 -21.80 -26.88 18.48
C GLU A 424 -23.28 -26.96 18.81
N THR A 425 -23.98 -25.81 18.72
CA THR A 425 -25.44 -25.75 18.97
C THR A 425 -26.21 -26.64 18.00
N ALA A 426 -25.89 -26.58 16.70
CA ALA A 426 -26.51 -27.43 15.71
C ALA A 426 -26.19 -28.91 15.95
N ALA A 427 -24.96 -29.24 16.32
CA ALA A 427 -24.55 -30.62 16.65
C ALA A 427 -25.34 -31.16 17.86
N SER A 428 -25.65 -30.32 18.86
CA SER A 428 -26.43 -30.73 20.03
C SER A 428 -27.83 -31.21 19.67
N LEU A 429 -28.42 -30.73 18.57
CA LEU A 429 -29.74 -31.18 18.08
C LEU A 429 -29.73 -32.62 17.55
N PHE A 430 -28.56 -33.13 17.16
CA PHE A 430 -28.40 -34.51 16.67
C PHE A 430 -28.01 -35.50 17.75
N GLY A 431 -27.87 -35.06 19.00
CA GLY A 431 -27.63 -35.89 20.19
C GLY A 431 -26.33 -35.56 20.92
N SER A 432 -26.42 -35.60 22.24
CA SER A 432 -25.32 -35.32 23.17
C SER A 432 -25.11 -36.45 24.14
N ASP A 433 -23.88 -36.59 24.66
CA ASP A 433 -23.52 -37.51 25.73
C ASP A 433 -23.06 -36.71 26.95
N GLU A 434 -23.23 -37.28 28.13
CA GLU A 434 -22.73 -36.70 29.36
C GLU A 434 -21.22 -36.99 29.50
N VAL A 435 -20.41 -35.95 29.49
CA VAL A 435 -18.94 -36.03 29.63
C VAL A 435 -18.54 -35.50 31.01
N ARG A 436 -17.84 -36.29 31.79
CA ARG A 436 -17.31 -35.88 33.09
C ARG A 436 -16.05 -35.06 32.93
N LEU A 437 -16.06 -33.82 33.39
CA LEU A 437 -14.92 -32.90 33.49
C LEU A 437 -14.60 -32.70 34.97
N GLY A 438 -13.72 -33.53 35.51
CA GLY A 438 -13.41 -33.48 36.94
C GLY A 438 -14.59 -33.92 37.81
N ARG A 439 -15.12 -33.00 38.64
CA ARG A 439 -16.29 -33.24 39.50
C ARG A 439 -17.62 -32.90 38.83
N ASP A 440 -17.59 -32.15 37.71
CA ASP A 440 -18.78 -31.71 36.99
C ASP A 440 -19.04 -32.60 35.78
N SER A 441 -20.30 -32.74 35.39
CA SER A 441 -20.71 -33.38 34.13
C SER A 441 -21.27 -32.30 33.20
N VAL A 442 -20.86 -32.34 31.94
CA VAL A 442 -21.33 -31.43 30.89
C VAL A 442 -21.89 -32.25 29.73
N LEU A 443 -23.05 -31.83 29.21
CA LEU A 443 -23.61 -32.41 27.99
C LEU A 443 -22.79 -31.92 26.80
N GLU A 444 -22.10 -32.84 26.12
CA GLU A 444 -21.31 -32.57 24.92
C GLU A 444 -21.92 -33.28 23.71
N PRO A 445 -22.07 -32.58 22.55
CA PRO A 445 -22.51 -33.25 21.32
C PRO A 445 -21.58 -34.41 20.94
N ARG A 446 -22.17 -35.50 20.43
CA ARG A 446 -21.38 -36.65 19.97
C ARG A 446 -20.49 -36.32 18.82
N PRO A 447 -19.33 -36.98 18.60
CA PRO A 447 -18.50 -36.77 17.42
C PRO A 447 -19.25 -36.93 16.10
N ARG A 448 -20.22 -37.88 16.02
CA ARG A 448 -21.08 -38.02 14.84
C ARG A 448 -22.02 -36.84 14.64
N SER A 449 -22.55 -36.26 15.72
CA SER A 449 -23.39 -35.07 15.67
C SER A 449 -22.64 -33.86 15.13
N PHE A 450 -21.38 -33.69 15.55
CA PHE A 450 -20.51 -32.67 14.96
C PHE A 450 -20.25 -32.91 13.46
N ALA A 451 -20.04 -34.13 13.03
CA ALA A 451 -19.90 -34.50 11.62
C ALA A 451 -21.17 -34.16 10.82
N MET A 452 -22.37 -34.45 11.38
CA MET A 452 -23.64 -34.10 10.73
C MET A 452 -23.86 -32.58 10.61
N ALA A 453 -23.40 -31.79 11.56
CA ALA A 453 -23.47 -30.33 11.55
C ALA A 453 -22.35 -29.67 10.71
N SER A 454 -21.31 -30.43 10.27
CA SER A 454 -20.13 -29.89 9.57
C SER A 454 -20.43 -29.14 8.27
N PRO A 455 -21.51 -29.38 7.50
CA PRO A 455 -21.81 -28.54 6.34
C PRO A 455 -21.93 -27.07 6.66
N LEU A 456 -22.29 -26.67 7.90
CA LEU A 456 -22.30 -25.27 8.34
C LEU A 456 -20.93 -24.60 8.27
N LEU A 457 -19.86 -25.39 8.43
CA LEU A 457 -18.48 -24.86 8.38
C LEU A 457 -18.08 -24.40 6.97
N ALA A 458 -18.81 -24.81 5.93
CA ALA A 458 -18.61 -24.35 4.56
C ALA A 458 -18.76 -22.82 4.41
N ILE A 459 -19.47 -22.18 5.34
CA ILE A 459 -19.61 -20.72 5.42
C ILE A 459 -18.23 -20.03 5.49
N ALA A 460 -17.24 -20.65 6.14
CA ALA A 460 -15.90 -20.09 6.23
C ALA A 460 -15.17 -19.97 4.88
N PHE A 461 -15.62 -20.67 3.84
CA PHE A 461 -15.07 -20.58 2.49
C PHE A 461 -15.65 -19.41 1.66
N VAL A 462 -16.68 -18.72 2.18
CA VAL A 462 -17.31 -17.60 1.48
C VAL A 462 -16.31 -16.52 1.08
N PRO A 463 -15.42 -16.03 1.96
CA PRO A 463 -14.44 -15.02 1.55
C PRO A 463 -13.43 -15.55 0.51
N LEU A 464 -13.06 -16.83 0.58
CA LEU A 464 -12.15 -17.44 -0.40
C LEU A 464 -12.71 -17.37 -1.82
N PHE A 465 -13.94 -17.81 -2.00
CA PHE A 465 -14.58 -17.80 -3.33
C PHE A 465 -15.06 -16.40 -3.74
N GLY A 466 -15.50 -15.60 -2.79
CA GLY A 466 -15.98 -14.23 -3.02
C GLY A 466 -14.88 -13.25 -3.45
N ASN A 467 -13.64 -13.50 -3.02
CA ASN A 467 -12.54 -12.57 -3.23
C ASN A 467 -11.44 -13.07 -4.18
N TRP A 468 -11.45 -14.36 -4.58
CA TRP A 468 -10.38 -14.95 -5.38
C TRP A 468 -9.93 -14.11 -6.58
N GLN A 469 -10.89 -13.72 -7.40
CA GLN A 469 -10.61 -12.96 -8.60
C GLN A 469 -10.10 -11.55 -8.30
N GLN A 470 -10.66 -10.89 -7.29
CA GLN A 470 -10.37 -9.51 -6.97
C GLN A 470 -9.10 -9.34 -6.13
N ALA A 471 -8.75 -10.35 -5.32
CA ALA A 471 -7.56 -10.33 -4.49
C ALA A 471 -6.30 -10.86 -5.21
N SER A 472 -6.46 -11.74 -6.22
CA SER A 472 -5.34 -12.30 -6.98
C SER A 472 -4.62 -11.23 -7.80
N ARG A 473 -3.29 -11.24 -7.76
CA ARG A 473 -2.41 -10.36 -8.54
C ARG A 473 -1.44 -11.13 -9.45
N ALA A 474 -1.67 -12.43 -9.65
CA ALA A 474 -0.74 -13.35 -10.32
C ALA A 474 -0.31 -12.91 -11.73
N ASN A 475 -1.15 -12.18 -12.45
CA ASN A 475 -0.89 -11.76 -13.84
C ASN A 475 -0.79 -10.22 -13.97
N GLN A 476 -0.51 -9.49 -12.87
CA GLN A 476 -0.47 -8.03 -12.91
C GLN A 476 0.95 -7.54 -13.18
N THR A 477 1.24 -7.16 -14.43
CA THR A 477 2.52 -6.55 -14.86
C THR A 477 2.36 -5.10 -15.32
N ASP A 478 1.14 -4.62 -15.41
CA ASP A 478 0.77 -3.34 -16.00
C ASP A 478 1.50 -2.13 -15.39
N THR A 479 1.80 -2.15 -14.09
CA THR A 479 2.54 -1.05 -13.44
C THR A 479 3.99 -0.97 -13.91
N THR A 480 4.67 -2.11 -14.04
CA THR A 480 6.04 -2.15 -14.56
C THR A 480 6.07 -1.79 -16.04
N ASP A 481 5.10 -2.30 -16.80
CA ASP A 481 4.97 -1.99 -18.22
C ASP A 481 4.72 -0.50 -18.44
N PHE A 482 3.82 0.11 -17.66
CA PHE A 482 3.60 1.57 -17.66
C PHE A 482 4.89 2.35 -17.37
N ALA A 483 5.64 1.97 -16.35
CA ALA A 483 6.88 2.65 -16.00
C ALA A 483 7.91 2.60 -17.13
N ARG A 484 8.05 1.44 -17.80
CA ARG A 484 8.90 1.25 -18.97
C ARG A 484 8.43 2.06 -20.15
N ASP A 485 7.14 2.04 -20.45
CA ASP A 485 6.55 2.76 -21.57
C ASP A 485 6.74 4.28 -21.42
N LEU A 486 6.50 4.82 -20.22
CA LEU A 486 6.65 6.25 -19.95
C LEU A 486 8.13 6.68 -20.01
N LEU A 487 9.06 5.95 -19.37
CA LEU A 487 10.49 6.24 -19.46
C LEU A 487 11.02 6.13 -20.90
N ASN A 488 10.53 5.16 -21.67
CA ASN A 488 10.93 4.96 -23.07
C ASN A 488 10.25 5.95 -24.04
N SER A 489 9.24 6.70 -23.59
CA SER A 489 8.69 7.81 -24.38
C SER A 489 9.65 9.01 -24.43
N VAL A 490 10.59 9.11 -23.50
CA VAL A 490 11.54 10.23 -23.35
C VAL A 490 12.84 9.96 -24.09
N GLU A 491 13.33 10.93 -24.83
CA GLU A 491 14.65 10.86 -25.51
C GLU A 491 15.78 10.63 -24.50
N PRO A 492 16.91 10.03 -24.94
CA PRO A 492 18.08 9.86 -24.09
C PRO A 492 18.52 11.16 -23.41
N TYR A 493 18.84 11.02 -22.11
CA TYR A 493 19.22 12.10 -21.20
C TYR A 493 18.13 13.16 -20.94
N GLY A 494 16.89 12.95 -21.38
CA GLY A 494 15.79 13.89 -21.20
C GLY A 494 15.40 14.11 -19.75
N ILE A 495 14.59 15.12 -19.52
CA ILE A 495 13.96 15.44 -18.24
C ILE A 495 12.48 15.14 -18.38
N LEU A 496 11.93 14.36 -17.48
CA LEU A 496 10.50 14.03 -17.43
C LEU A 496 9.87 14.65 -16.17
N VAL A 497 8.99 15.61 -16.38
CA VAL A 497 8.20 16.23 -15.32
C VAL A 497 6.98 15.36 -15.04
N THR A 498 6.84 14.91 -13.78
CA THR A 498 5.74 14.09 -13.25
C THR A 498 5.01 14.80 -12.12
N VAL A 499 3.83 14.35 -11.71
CA VAL A 499 3.01 15.07 -10.73
C VAL A 499 2.72 14.27 -9.48
N GLY A 500 2.33 13.00 -9.59
CA GLY A 500 1.86 12.19 -8.48
C GLY A 500 2.73 11.00 -8.14
N ASP A 501 2.29 10.22 -7.14
CA ASP A 501 2.98 9.01 -6.69
C ASP A 501 2.92 7.90 -7.76
N ASN A 502 1.76 7.75 -8.41
CA ASN A 502 1.51 6.68 -9.39
C ASN A 502 2.26 6.85 -10.71
N ASP A 503 2.70 8.05 -11.06
CA ASP A 503 3.53 8.31 -12.25
C ASP A 503 5.01 8.54 -11.92
N THR A 504 5.41 8.44 -10.65
CA THR A 504 6.78 8.67 -10.18
C THR A 504 7.40 7.43 -9.54
N PHE A 505 6.74 6.82 -8.57
CA PHE A 505 7.29 5.67 -7.86
C PHE A 505 7.53 4.44 -8.75
N PRO A 506 6.65 4.11 -9.72
CA PRO A 506 6.96 3.07 -10.71
C PRO A 506 8.20 3.37 -11.54
N LEU A 507 8.47 4.66 -11.87
CA LEU A 507 9.67 5.05 -12.60
C LEU A 507 10.93 4.86 -11.74
N TRP A 508 10.89 5.21 -10.46
CA TRP A 508 12.00 4.94 -9.54
C TRP A 508 12.29 3.45 -9.43
N TYR A 509 11.25 2.60 -9.35
CA TYR A 509 11.42 1.16 -9.38
C TYR A 509 12.10 0.70 -10.68
N ALA A 510 11.61 1.14 -11.82
CA ALA A 510 12.18 0.76 -13.11
C ALA A 510 13.63 1.21 -13.24
N GLN A 511 13.96 2.42 -12.78
CA GLN A 511 15.32 2.96 -12.82
C GLN A 511 16.25 2.26 -11.83
N GLU A 512 15.88 2.13 -10.56
CA GLU A 512 16.80 1.70 -9.52
C GLU A 512 16.87 0.18 -9.36
N VAL A 513 15.77 -0.53 -9.63
CA VAL A 513 15.71 -2.00 -9.48
C VAL A 513 15.98 -2.71 -10.80
N GLU A 514 15.38 -2.26 -11.90
CA GLU A 514 15.51 -2.90 -13.23
C GLU A 514 16.64 -2.29 -14.07
N GLY A 515 17.16 -1.11 -13.68
CA GLY A 515 18.22 -0.41 -14.41
C GLY A 515 17.76 0.17 -15.76
N ILE A 516 16.46 0.45 -15.90
CA ILE A 516 15.85 0.96 -17.13
C ILE A 516 15.96 2.48 -17.14
N ARG A 517 16.52 3.07 -18.21
CA ARG A 517 16.54 4.49 -18.50
C ARG A 517 16.97 5.36 -17.32
N LYS A 518 18.04 4.95 -16.61
CA LYS A 518 18.64 5.76 -15.54
C LYS A 518 19.17 7.10 -16.03
N ASP A 519 19.40 7.23 -17.33
CA ASP A 519 19.79 8.47 -18.02
C ASP A 519 18.73 9.55 -17.97
N VAL A 520 17.44 9.18 -17.85
CA VAL A 520 16.31 10.13 -17.74
C VAL A 520 16.22 10.68 -16.32
N VAL A 521 16.07 11.99 -16.21
CA VAL A 521 15.78 12.65 -14.92
C VAL A 521 14.27 12.71 -14.71
N VAL A 522 13.78 12.11 -13.66
CA VAL A 522 12.39 12.25 -13.22
C VAL A 522 12.31 13.44 -12.27
N ALA A 523 11.45 14.40 -12.57
CA ALA A 523 11.27 15.64 -11.82
C ALA A 523 9.80 15.74 -11.35
N ASN A 524 9.52 15.24 -10.13
CA ASN A 524 8.17 15.26 -9.57
C ASN A 524 7.83 16.63 -8.99
N THR A 525 6.75 17.26 -9.48
CA THR A 525 6.36 18.62 -9.09
C THR A 525 5.94 18.73 -7.62
N SER A 526 5.36 17.69 -7.03
CA SER A 526 5.03 17.71 -5.60
C SER A 526 6.29 17.70 -4.74
N LEU A 527 7.26 16.84 -5.08
CA LEU A 527 8.53 16.70 -4.34
C LEU A 527 9.49 17.86 -4.57
N LEU A 528 9.46 18.52 -5.74
CA LEU A 528 10.26 19.73 -6.01
C LEU A 528 9.98 20.87 -5.03
N ASN A 529 8.84 20.87 -4.36
CA ASN A 529 8.52 21.81 -3.29
C ASN A 529 9.28 21.52 -1.99
N THR A 530 10.02 20.40 -1.89
CA THR A 530 10.84 20.04 -0.74
C THR A 530 12.33 20.31 -0.99
N ASP A 531 13.04 20.81 0.02
CA ASP A 531 14.47 21.11 -0.05
C ASP A 531 15.33 19.85 -0.29
N TRP A 532 14.97 18.73 0.34
CA TRP A 532 15.70 17.47 0.19
C TRP A 532 15.66 16.93 -1.24
N TYR A 533 14.53 17.06 -1.96
CA TYR A 533 14.42 16.56 -3.33
C TYR A 533 15.19 17.44 -4.32
N ARG A 534 15.19 18.78 -4.09
CA ARG A 534 16.05 19.71 -4.83
C ARG A 534 17.52 19.35 -4.71
N ARG A 535 18.01 19.12 -3.47
CA ARG A 535 19.38 18.66 -3.23
C ARG A 535 19.68 17.31 -3.91
N GLN A 536 18.72 16.40 -3.93
CA GLN A 536 18.85 15.10 -4.60
C GLN A 536 19.02 15.28 -6.11
N LEU A 537 18.25 16.15 -6.76
CA LEU A 537 18.40 16.46 -8.19
C LEU A 537 19.75 17.10 -8.54
N ILE A 538 20.22 18.03 -7.72
CA ILE A 538 21.54 18.66 -7.90
C ILE A 538 22.65 17.61 -7.81
N ARG A 539 22.54 16.67 -6.87
CA ARG A 539 23.54 15.64 -6.57
C ARG A 539 23.49 14.47 -7.54
N ARG A 540 22.35 14.28 -8.25
CA ARG A 540 22.13 13.13 -9.11
C ARG A 540 23.23 13.04 -10.18
N PRO A 541 23.97 11.91 -10.28
CA PRO A 541 24.95 11.72 -11.33
C PRO A 541 24.25 11.59 -12.71
N VAL A 542 24.94 12.02 -13.75
CA VAL A 542 24.48 11.79 -15.13
C VAL A 542 24.85 10.37 -15.52
N TYR A 543 23.87 9.47 -15.51
CA TYR A 543 24.04 8.09 -15.92
C TYR A 543 24.20 7.99 -17.45
N GLU A 544 24.96 6.98 -17.91
CA GLU A 544 25.11 6.70 -19.33
C GLU A 544 23.82 6.12 -19.90
N TYR A 545 23.45 6.55 -21.12
CA TYR A 545 22.35 5.93 -21.85
C TYR A 545 22.81 4.59 -22.41
N ASP A 546 22.12 3.51 -22.04
CA ASP A 546 22.37 2.16 -22.53
C ASP A 546 21.52 1.92 -23.81
N ALA A 547 22.12 2.12 -24.98
CA ALA A 547 21.43 1.93 -26.26
C ALA A 547 21.02 0.45 -26.51
N ALA A 548 21.67 -0.53 -25.83
CA ALA A 548 21.29 -1.93 -25.95
C ALA A 548 19.96 -2.25 -25.26
N LYS A 549 19.68 -1.56 -24.15
CA LYS A 549 18.42 -1.67 -23.39
C LYS A 549 17.37 -0.64 -23.80
N GLY A 550 17.78 0.38 -24.56
CA GLY A 550 16.87 1.43 -25.01
C GLY A 550 15.99 0.98 -26.18
N PRO A 551 14.85 1.67 -26.42
CA PRO A 551 13.95 1.34 -27.52
C PRO A 551 14.60 1.59 -28.88
N ALA A 552 14.15 0.83 -29.90
CA ALA A 552 14.71 0.87 -31.26
C ALA A 552 14.65 2.28 -31.87
N ILE A 553 13.63 3.06 -31.57
CA ILE A 553 13.38 4.42 -32.04
C ILE A 553 14.50 5.42 -31.69
N TYR A 554 15.38 5.11 -30.73
CA TYR A 554 16.51 5.97 -30.33
C TYR A 554 17.87 5.42 -30.76
N LYS A 555 17.95 4.21 -31.37
CA LYS A 555 19.24 3.56 -31.71
C LYS A 555 20.03 4.28 -32.82
N SER A 556 19.35 4.99 -33.71
CA SER A 556 19.96 5.72 -34.80
C SER A 556 20.42 7.14 -34.44
N GLY A 557 20.04 7.64 -33.25
CA GLY A 557 20.35 9.00 -32.81
C GLY A 557 21.74 9.12 -32.21
N GLN A 558 22.36 10.28 -32.39
CA GLN A 558 23.58 10.66 -31.66
C GLN A 558 23.17 11.51 -30.45
N TRP A 559 23.30 10.93 -29.26
CA TRP A 559 22.88 11.56 -28.02
C TRP A 559 24.09 12.02 -27.22
N LYS A 560 24.22 13.34 -27.06
CA LYS A 560 25.32 13.91 -26.28
C LYS A 560 25.02 13.83 -24.80
N LYS A 561 25.93 13.20 -24.04
CA LYS A 561 25.83 13.14 -22.58
C LYS A 561 25.95 14.55 -21.97
N PRO A 562 24.99 14.96 -21.13
CA PRO A 562 25.07 16.25 -20.41
C PRO A 562 26.23 16.30 -19.43
N SER A 563 26.74 17.49 -19.16
CA SER A 563 27.88 17.71 -18.26
C SER A 563 27.51 17.76 -16.77
N GLY A 564 26.23 17.84 -16.42
CA GLY A 564 25.82 17.99 -15.00
C GLY A 564 24.32 17.94 -14.75
N SER A 565 23.93 18.45 -13.60
CA SER A 565 22.54 18.54 -13.12
C SER A 565 21.62 19.29 -14.12
N PRO A 566 20.32 18.99 -14.15
CA PRO A 566 19.35 19.74 -14.95
C PRO A 566 19.12 21.18 -14.46
N ILE A 567 19.58 21.52 -13.27
CA ILE A 567 19.51 22.87 -12.69
C ILE A 567 20.90 23.32 -12.22
N LYS A 568 21.27 24.54 -12.54
CA LYS A 568 22.53 25.16 -12.10
C LYS A 568 22.26 25.93 -10.81
N MET A 569 22.32 25.25 -9.69
CA MET A 569 22.01 25.75 -8.36
C MET A 569 22.93 25.09 -7.33
N THR A 570 23.37 25.86 -6.35
CA THR A 570 24.08 25.36 -5.18
C THR A 570 23.13 24.77 -4.16
N PHE A 571 23.64 24.02 -3.17
CA PHE A 571 22.79 23.49 -2.09
C PHE A 571 22.20 24.59 -1.22
N ASP A 572 22.95 25.67 -0.96
CA ASP A 572 22.48 26.81 -0.16
C ASP A 572 21.35 27.57 -0.87
N GLU A 573 21.46 27.77 -2.20
CA GLU A 573 20.36 28.32 -3.00
C GLU A 573 19.13 27.43 -3.01
N ALA A 574 19.31 26.12 -3.07
CA ALA A 574 18.20 25.15 -3.02
C ALA A 574 17.48 25.17 -1.66
N ASP A 575 18.25 25.28 -0.56
CA ASP A 575 17.69 25.35 0.79
C ASP A 575 17.04 26.71 1.08
N GLY A 576 17.61 27.81 0.54
CA GLY A 576 17.08 29.18 0.67
C GLY A 576 15.93 29.52 -0.28
N MET A 577 15.57 28.64 -1.21
CA MET A 577 14.53 28.90 -2.21
C MET A 577 13.15 29.05 -1.56
N PRO A 578 12.41 30.17 -1.81
CA PRO A 578 11.07 30.36 -1.26
C PRO A 578 10.10 29.31 -1.81
N LEU A 579 9.20 28.82 -0.94
CA LEU A 579 8.19 27.83 -1.32
C LEU A 579 7.26 28.35 -2.41
N ALA A 580 6.93 29.65 -2.37
CA ALA A 580 6.09 30.31 -3.37
C ALA A 580 6.50 31.77 -3.54
N ILE A 581 6.35 32.28 -4.75
CA ILE A 581 6.49 33.72 -5.09
C ILE A 581 5.22 34.16 -5.80
N GLN A 582 4.81 35.41 -5.58
CA GLN A 582 3.71 36.01 -6.35
C GLN A 582 4.15 36.18 -7.81
N THR A 583 3.26 35.78 -8.72
CA THR A 583 3.52 36.02 -10.15
C THR A 583 3.39 37.50 -10.43
N PRO A 584 4.46 38.20 -10.86
CA PRO A 584 4.34 39.61 -11.18
C PRO A 584 3.38 39.83 -12.34
N ALA A 585 2.55 40.84 -12.27
CA ALA A 585 1.66 41.19 -13.37
C ALA A 585 2.46 41.44 -14.66
N ASN A 586 2.05 40.87 -15.77
CA ASN A 586 2.70 40.94 -17.07
C ASN A 586 4.14 40.42 -17.14
N SER A 587 4.55 39.54 -16.19
CA SER A 587 5.86 38.90 -16.26
C SER A 587 5.86 37.80 -17.32
N ALA A 588 6.83 37.86 -18.24
CA ALA A 588 7.09 36.76 -19.16
C ALA A 588 8.45 36.12 -18.83
N PHE A 589 8.48 34.83 -18.71
CA PHE A 589 9.70 34.04 -18.69
C PHE A 589 10.27 33.99 -20.11
N GLN A 590 11.55 34.28 -20.27
CA GLN A 590 12.23 34.19 -21.56
C GLN A 590 13.55 33.44 -21.42
N ALA A 591 13.65 32.31 -22.10
CA ALA A 591 14.89 31.55 -22.20
C ALA A 591 14.83 30.56 -23.39
N ASN A 592 15.97 30.39 -24.06
CA ASN A 592 16.17 29.33 -25.04
C ASN A 592 15.07 29.20 -26.13
N GLY A 593 14.62 30.33 -26.66
CA GLY A 593 13.58 30.41 -27.70
C GLY A 593 12.14 30.38 -27.17
N ILE A 594 11.96 30.19 -25.86
CA ILE A 594 10.65 30.14 -25.23
C ILE A 594 10.31 31.49 -24.61
N VAL A 595 9.08 31.96 -24.85
CA VAL A 595 8.45 33.09 -24.18
C VAL A 595 7.16 32.61 -23.55
N ALA A 596 7.11 32.49 -22.22
CA ALA A 596 5.99 31.96 -21.50
C ALA A 596 5.46 32.96 -20.46
N THR A 597 4.14 33.14 -20.42
CA THR A 597 3.46 33.94 -19.39
C THR A 597 2.68 33.00 -18.47
N PRO A 598 3.13 32.84 -17.22
CA PRO A 598 2.43 31.98 -16.26
C PRO A 598 0.98 32.45 -16.05
N ARG A 599 0.07 31.50 -15.96
CA ARG A 599 -1.36 31.75 -15.64
C ARG A 599 -1.68 31.58 -14.16
N LEU A 600 -0.70 31.08 -13.39
CA LEU A 600 -0.83 30.86 -11.95
C LEU A 600 -0.67 32.21 -11.20
N PRO A 601 -1.49 32.49 -10.18
CA PRO A 601 -1.39 33.71 -9.38
C PRO A 601 -0.12 33.73 -8.53
N GLN A 602 0.45 32.58 -8.23
CA GLN A 602 1.73 32.39 -7.55
C GLN A 602 2.46 31.19 -8.15
N LEU A 603 3.78 31.28 -8.20
CA LEU A 603 4.64 30.19 -8.63
C LEU A 603 5.21 29.47 -7.40
N MET A 604 4.88 28.21 -7.26
CA MET A 604 5.48 27.35 -6.25
C MET A 604 6.96 27.09 -6.59
N ALA A 605 7.72 26.57 -5.64
CA ALA A 605 9.12 26.20 -5.89
C ALA A 605 9.26 25.23 -7.07
N ALA A 606 8.32 24.28 -7.22
CA ALA A 606 8.27 23.38 -8.36
C ALA A 606 8.18 24.11 -9.70
N ASP A 607 7.30 25.10 -9.80
CA ASP A 607 7.07 25.87 -11.03
C ASP A 607 8.32 26.66 -11.41
N GLN A 608 8.95 27.33 -10.42
CA GLN A 608 10.20 28.04 -10.59
C GLN A 608 11.31 27.10 -11.08
N LEU A 609 11.40 25.88 -10.51
CA LEU A 609 12.42 24.90 -10.90
C LEU A 609 12.22 24.35 -12.32
N VAL A 610 10.99 24.19 -12.78
CA VAL A 610 10.72 23.83 -14.18
C VAL A 610 11.25 24.93 -15.11
N TYR A 611 11.03 26.21 -14.81
CA TYR A 611 11.63 27.31 -15.58
C TYR A 611 13.17 27.33 -15.50
N PHE A 612 13.75 26.97 -14.35
CA PHE A 612 15.20 26.86 -14.25
C PHE A 612 15.75 25.68 -15.08
N MET A 613 15.05 24.54 -15.16
CA MET A 613 15.41 23.45 -16.05
C MET A 613 15.36 23.87 -17.52
N ILE A 614 14.35 24.67 -17.90
CA ILE A 614 14.26 25.24 -19.24
C ILE A 614 15.43 26.22 -19.50
N ARG A 615 15.80 27.07 -18.56
CA ARG A 615 16.90 28.00 -18.67
C ARG A 615 18.27 27.31 -18.75
N ASP A 616 18.49 26.29 -17.90
CA ASP A 616 19.82 25.76 -17.61
C ASP A 616 20.19 24.52 -18.42
N ALA A 617 19.21 23.69 -18.81
CA ALA A 617 19.42 22.43 -19.45
C ALA A 617 18.84 22.30 -20.87
N PHE A 618 17.69 22.91 -21.13
CA PHE A 618 17.05 22.89 -22.44
C PHE A 618 17.69 23.87 -23.40
N PRO A 619 17.82 23.61 -24.74
CA PRO A 619 17.42 22.38 -25.45
C PRO A 619 18.47 21.27 -25.44
N GLY A 620 19.60 21.45 -24.78
CA GLY A 620 20.67 20.44 -24.69
C GLY A 620 20.23 19.13 -24.04
N ARG A 621 19.20 19.20 -23.19
CA ARG A 621 18.41 18.07 -22.70
C ARG A 621 16.94 18.32 -23.06
N SER A 622 16.33 17.35 -23.74
CA SER A 622 14.89 17.41 -24.05
C SER A 622 14.07 17.42 -22.77
N LEU A 623 13.02 18.24 -22.70
CA LEU A 623 12.11 18.31 -21.56
C LEU A 623 10.75 17.80 -21.98
N TYR A 624 10.18 16.95 -21.14
CA TYR A 624 8.88 16.32 -21.30
C TYR A 624 8.00 16.50 -20.08
N PHE A 625 6.72 16.65 -20.32
CA PHE A 625 5.68 16.58 -19.29
C PHE A 625 4.95 15.24 -19.44
N SER A 626 4.90 14.43 -18.37
CA SER A 626 4.06 13.23 -18.36
C SER A 626 2.61 13.60 -18.68
N ARG A 627 1.90 12.74 -19.36
CA ARG A 627 0.48 12.95 -19.65
C ARG A 627 -0.38 13.07 -18.38
N THR A 628 0.06 12.44 -17.29
CA THR A 628 -0.53 12.60 -15.95
C THR A 628 -0.45 14.05 -15.43
N ALA A 629 0.47 14.86 -15.93
CA ALA A 629 0.56 16.27 -15.60
C ALA A 629 -0.59 17.14 -16.20
N GLY A 630 -1.41 16.56 -17.09
CA GLY A 630 -2.60 17.20 -17.61
C GLY A 630 -2.35 18.58 -18.22
N GLY A 631 -3.01 19.59 -17.67
CA GLY A 631 -2.90 20.99 -18.10
C GLY A 631 -1.70 21.75 -17.56
N TYR A 632 -0.84 21.15 -16.74
CA TYR A 632 0.27 21.83 -16.06
C TYR A 632 1.19 22.66 -16.99
N PRO A 633 1.62 22.16 -18.19
CA PRO A 633 2.41 23.00 -19.09
C PRO A 633 1.63 24.23 -19.59
N TYR A 634 0.29 24.18 -19.64
CA TYR A 634 -0.54 25.34 -20.04
C TYR A 634 -0.67 26.36 -18.91
N GLU A 635 -0.68 25.91 -17.66
CA GLU A 635 -0.64 26.78 -16.47
C GLU A 635 0.68 27.56 -16.41
N LEU A 636 1.77 26.94 -16.91
CA LEU A 636 3.07 27.58 -17.07
C LEU A 636 3.19 28.45 -18.34
N GLY A 637 2.14 28.58 -19.15
CA GLY A 637 2.18 29.40 -20.40
C GLY A 637 3.00 28.76 -21.51
N LEU A 638 3.18 27.44 -21.51
CA LEU A 638 4.00 26.70 -22.48
C LEU A 638 3.19 26.06 -23.61
N GLU A 639 1.89 26.32 -23.70
CA GLU A 639 0.98 25.66 -24.65
C GLU A 639 1.42 25.75 -26.11
N ARG A 640 2.07 26.84 -26.51
CA ARG A 640 2.53 27.04 -27.89
C ARG A 640 3.78 26.19 -28.23
N TYR A 641 4.48 25.74 -27.21
CA TYR A 641 5.78 25.07 -27.34
C TYR A 641 5.73 23.58 -27.08
N VAL A 642 4.56 23.01 -26.73
CA VAL A 642 4.43 21.59 -26.42
C VAL A 642 3.73 20.83 -27.53
N ILE A 643 4.24 19.61 -27.83
CA ILE A 643 3.65 18.66 -28.77
C ILE A 643 3.43 17.32 -28.08
N THR A 644 2.24 16.74 -28.27
CA THR A 644 1.88 15.44 -27.69
C THR A 644 2.52 14.30 -28.44
N GLN A 645 3.28 13.45 -27.72
CA GLN A 645 3.94 12.25 -28.23
C GLN A 645 3.59 11.05 -27.32
N GLY A 646 2.56 10.32 -27.66
CA GLY A 646 2.10 9.16 -26.85
C GLY A 646 1.73 9.53 -25.41
N MET A 647 2.53 9.05 -24.45
CA MET A 647 2.29 9.24 -22.99
C MET A 647 2.94 10.49 -22.41
N ALA A 648 3.55 11.35 -23.24
CA ALA A 648 4.20 12.58 -22.77
C ALA A 648 4.02 13.73 -23.78
N LYS A 649 4.14 14.96 -23.28
CA LYS A 649 4.19 16.18 -24.11
C LYS A 649 5.64 16.68 -24.13
N LYS A 650 6.24 16.79 -25.31
CA LYS A 650 7.60 17.27 -25.52
C LYS A 650 7.60 18.79 -25.64
N LEU A 651 8.52 19.46 -24.96
CA LEU A 651 8.80 20.89 -25.13
C LEU A 651 9.72 21.08 -26.33
N LEU A 652 9.43 22.08 -27.17
CA LEU A 652 10.23 22.49 -28.31
C LEU A 652 10.77 23.93 -28.09
N ASP A 653 11.85 24.28 -28.73
CA ASP A 653 12.50 25.59 -28.66
C ASP A 653 11.86 26.67 -29.58
N HIS A 654 10.80 26.30 -30.27
CA HIS A 654 10.01 27.14 -31.16
C HIS A 654 8.53 26.84 -31.03
N GLU A 655 7.69 27.76 -31.49
CA GLU A 655 6.23 27.52 -31.50
C GLU A 655 5.86 26.38 -32.47
N VAL A 656 5.04 25.46 -31.98
CA VAL A 656 4.60 24.33 -32.76
C VAL A 656 3.49 24.73 -33.73
N VAL A 657 3.63 24.34 -34.99
CA VAL A 657 2.64 24.64 -36.04
C VAL A 657 2.05 23.35 -36.61
N ALA A 658 0.77 23.38 -36.94
CA ALA A 658 0.14 22.26 -37.63
C ALA A 658 0.76 22.03 -39.01
N GLY A 659 0.89 20.76 -39.42
CA GLY A 659 1.48 20.34 -40.68
C GLY A 659 1.01 18.93 -41.07
N LYS A 660 1.68 18.30 -42.05
CA LYS A 660 1.27 17.01 -42.55
C LYS A 660 1.24 15.89 -41.48
N ASP A 661 2.25 15.91 -40.58
CA ASP A 661 2.42 14.87 -39.54
C ASP A 661 2.19 15.45 -38.13
N THR A 662 1.72 16.70 -38.04
CA THR A 662 1.41 17.41 -36.80
C THR A 662 0.01 17.99 -36.90
N VAL A 663 -0.94 17.40 -36.21
CA VAL A 663 -2.35 17.80 -36.30
C VAL A 663 -2.91 18.26 -34.95
N MET A 664 -3.86 19.17 -35.00
CA MET A 664 -4.58 19.60 -33.81
C MET A 664 -5.65 18.57 -33.44
N VAL A 665 -5.60 18.05 -32.25
CA VAL A 665 -6.64 17.19 -31.66
C VAL A 665 -7.30 17.96 -30.50
N GLN A 666 -8.63 18.02 -30.51
CA GLN A 666 -9.38 18.79 -29.52
C GLN A 666 -9.12 18.27 -28.10
N GLY A 667 -8.83 19.15 -27.15
CA GLY A 667 -8.52 18.82 -25.76
C GLY A 667 -7.09 18.37 -25.51
N GLU A 668 -6.32 17.98 -26.55
CA GLU A 668 -4.95 17.46 -26.44
C GLU A 668 -3.88 18.42 -26.97
N GLY A 669 -4.25 19.31 -27.85
CA GLY A 669 -3.34 20.20 -28.54
C GLY A 669 -2.75 19.55 -29.81
N LEU A 670 -1.56 20.00 -30.21
CA LEU A 670 -0.86 19.48 -31.37
C LEU A 670 -0.25 18.09 -31.07
N VAL A 671 -0.49 17.14 -31.95
CA VAL A 671 -0.05 15.74 -31.83
C VAL A 671 0.93 15.41 -32.95
N ASP A 672 2.08 14.86 -32.58
CA ASP A 672 3.05 14.26 -33.51
C ASP A 672 2.60 12.84 -33.86
N ILE A 673 2.03 12.66 -35.05
CA ILE A 673 1.46 11.39 -35.51
C ILE A 673 2.54 10.31 -35.62
N ASN A 674 3.66 10.63 -36.25
CA ASN A 674 4.68 9.61 -36.54
C ASN A 674 5.35 9.13 -35.24
N ARG A 675 5.66 10.05 -34.34
CA ARG A 675 6.25 9.70 -33.06
C ARG A 675 5.27 8.95 -32.18
N SER A 676 4.03 9.42 -32.07
CA SER A 676 2.98 8.73 -31.27
C SER A 676 2.71 7.33 -31.80
N LYS A 677 2.68 7.14 -33.12
CA LYS A 677 2.52 5.82 -33.76
C LYS A 677 3.70 4.88 -33.47
N ALA A 678 4.94 5.38 -33.57
CA ALA A 678 6.12 4.59 -33.25
C ALA A 678 6.10 4.15 -31.75
N LEU A 679 5.77 5.07 -30.84
CA LEU A 679 5.62 4.75 -29.42
C LEU A 679 4.53 3.71 -29.18
N TRP A 680 3.35 3.87 -29.78
CA TRP A 680 2.21 2.96 -29.62
C TRP A 680 2.51 1.55 -30.11
N ASN A 681 3.11 1.41 -31.28
CA ASN A 681 3.32 0.11 -31.93
C ASN A 681 4.59 -0.61 -31.50
N GLU A 682 5.67 0.14 -31.21
CA GLU A 682 7.02 -0.43 -31.05
C GLU A 682 7.52 -0.35 -29.60
N VAL A 683 6.99 0.56 -28.79
CA VAL A 683 7.49 0.83 -27.43
C VAL A 683 6.53 0.38 -26.36
N PHE A 684 5.23 0.67 -26.51
CA PHE A 684 4.25 0.41 -25.46
C PHE A 684 3.97 -1.07 -25.25
N THR A 685 4.26 -1.54 -24.06
CA THR A 685 4.02 -2.92 -23.61
C THR A 685 2.75 -3.07 -22.79
N ALA A 686 2.39 -2.02 -22.03
CA ALA A 686 1.20 -2.03 -21.18
C ALA A 686 -0.13 -2.13 -21.97
N THR A 687 -0.14 -1.76 -23.26
CA THR A 687 -1.32 -1.97 -24.11
C THR A 687 -1.73 -3.44 -24.17
N LYS A 688 -0.78 -4.38 -24.12
CA LYS A 688 -1.03 -5.83 -24.11
C LYS A 688 -1.43 -6.34 -22.72
N SER A 689 -0.70 -5.93 -21.68
CA SER A 689 -1.02 -6.37 -20.30
C SER A 689 -2.37 -5.83 -19.84
N LEU A 690 -2.73 -4.59 -20.19
CA LEU A 690 -4.04 -4.02 -19.90
C LEU A 690 -5.18 -4.70 -20.69
N ALA A 691 -4.96 -5.02 -21.97
CA ALA A 691 -5.94 -5.75 -22.77
C ALA A 691 -6.19 -7.19 -22.28
N ALA A 692 -5.24 -7.76 -21.53
CA ALA A 692 -5.37 -9.08 -20.88
C ALA A 692 -6.03 -9.04 -19.49
N ARG A 693 -6.36 -7.86 -18.98
CA ARG A 693 -7.01 -7.70 -17.65
C ARG A 693 -8.46 -8.17 -17.66
N ASN A 694 -8.96 -8.50 -16.49
CA ASN A 694 -10.38 -8.78 -16.26
C ASN A 694 -10.93 -7.80 -15.23
N GLY A 695 -11.02 -6.54 -15.63
CA GLY A 695 -11.43 -5.43 -14.80
C GLY A 695 -10.29 -4.74 -14.05
N TRP A 696 -10.61 -3.61 -13.42
CA TRP A 696 -9.71 -2.82 -12.58
C TRP A 696 -10.39 -2.54 -11.25
N VAL A 697 -9.75 -2.96 -10.15
CA VAL A 697 -10.37 -2.97 -8.80
C VAL A 697 -10.03 -1.72 -7.99
N ASP A 698 -8.86 -1.12 -8.24
CA ASP A 698 -8.39 0.09 -7.55
C ASP A 698 -8.84 1.34 -8.32
N ASP A 699 -10.02 1.85 -8.01
CA ASP A 699 -10.59 3.03 -8.68
C ASP A 699 -9.67 4.27 -8.59
N ALA A 700 -8.90 4.40 -7.52
CA ALA A 700 -8.05 5.55 -7.30
C ALA A 700 -6.82 5.60 -8.25
N SER A 701 -6.40 4.46 -8.81
CA SER A 701 -5.30 4.39 -9.79
C SER A 701 -5.78 4.23 -11.23
N VAL A 702 -7.09 4.16 -11.46
CA VAL A 702 -7.68 3.88 -12.79
C VAL A 702 -7.31 4.94 -13.84
N GLY A 703 -6.94 6.14 -13.42
CA GLY A 703 -6.45 7.17 -14.32
C GLY A 703 -5.22 6.75 -15.14
N ILE A 704 -4.36 5.85 -14.62
CA ILE A 704 -3.19 5.37 -15.36
C ILE A 704 -3.58 4.50 -16.57
N PRO A 705 -4.37 3.40 -16.41
CA PRO A 705 -4.84 2.66 -17.58
C PRO A 705 -5.75 3.47 -18.52
N ASP A 706 -6.56 4.42 -17.98
CA ASP A 706 -7.37 5.31 -18.82
C ASP A 706 -6.51 6.16 -19.76
N LEU A 707 -5.29 6.56 -19.36
CA LEU A 707 -4.36 7.28 -20.22
C LEU A 707 -3.96 6.50 -21.47
N TYR A 708 -3.91 5.17 -21.42
CA TYR A 708 -3.67 4.35 -22.62
C TYR A 708 -4.86 4.41 -23.58
N VAL A 709 -6.08 4.33 -23.05
CA VAL A 709 -7.29 4.48 -23.87
C VAL A 709 -7.30 5.86 -24.52
N ILE A 710 -7.08 6.92 -23.73
CA ILE A 710 -7.04 8.30 -24.23
C ILE A 710 -5.91 8.47 -25.27
N SER A 711 -4.71 7.93 -25.01
CA SER A 711 -3.59 8.03 -25.96
C SER A 711 -3.88 7.33 -27.28
N GLY A 712 -4.53 6.15 -27.24
CA GLY A 712 -4.95 5.43 -28.42
C GLY A 712 -6.04 6.17 -29.21
N VAL A 713 -7.06 6.72 -28.52
CA VAL A 713 -8.10 7.53 -29.17
C VAL A 713 -7.50 8.78 -29.79
N THR A 714 -6.65 9.52 -29.07
CA THR A 714 -5.96 10.71 -29.57
C THR A 714 -5.14 10.40 -30.85
N LEU A 715 -4.41 9.28 -30.84
CA LEU A 715 -3.63 8.87 -32.03
C LEU A 715 -4.56 8.47 -33.18
N ALA A 716 -5.65 7.78 -32.91
CA ALA A 716 -6.64 7.40 -33.94
C ALA A 716 -7.29 8.64 -34.58
N GLU A 717 -7.70 9.63 -33.78
CA GLU A 717 -8.24 10.91 -34.28
C GLU A 717 -7.22 11.68 -35.12
N ALA A 718 -5.96 11.73 -34.67
CA ALA A 718 -4.88 12.36 -35.40
C ALA A 718 -4.63 11.67 -36.77
N LEU A 719 -4.61 10.34 -36.79
CA LEU A 719 -4.48 9.53 -38.01
C LEU A 719 -5.67 9.75 -38.97
N ALA A 720 -6.90 9.76 -38.47
CA ALA A 720 -8.10 10.04 -39.26
C ALA A 720 -8.05 11.44 -39.90
N SER A 721 -7.66 12.45 -39.10
CA SER A 721 -7.50 13.84 -39.58
C SER A 721 -6.43 13.98 -40.67
N ALA A 722 -5.42 13.09 -40.66
CA ALA A 722 -4.39 13.01 -41.70
C ALA A 722 -4.79 12.09 -42.90
N GLY A 723 -6.03 11.60 -42.96
CA GLY A 723 -6.53 10.71 -44.00
C GLY A 723 -6.06 9.25 -43.92
N ARG A 724 -5.44 8.85 -42.78
CA ARG A 724 -4.88 7.50 -42.54
C ARG A 724 -5.91 6.58 -41.87
N THR A 725 -7.07 6.40 -42.50
CA THR A 725 -8.27 5.78 -41.88
C THR A 725 -8.03 4.35 -41.42
N ALA A 726 -7.40 3.49 -42.22
CA ALA A 726 -7.15 2.10 -41.84
C ALA A 726 -6.25 1.96 -40.60
N GLU A 727 -5.27 2.83 -40.46
CA GLU A 727 -4.41 2.87 -39.26
C GLU A 727 -5.16 3.42 -38.05
N SER A 728 -6.00 4.45 -38.26
CA SER A 728 -6.91 4.98 -37.25
C SER A 728 -7.81 3.90 -36.66
N ASP A 729 -8.51 3.14 -37.55
CA ASP A 729 -9.42 2.07 -37.14
C ASP A 729 -8.69 0.98 -36.31
N SER A 730 -7.48 0.63 -36.72
CA SER A 730 -6.66 -0.36 -35.98
C SER A 730 -6.31 0.10 -34.57
N VAL A 731 -5.82 1.34 -34.42
CA VAL A 731 -5.45 1.91 -33.12
C VAL A 731 -6.68 2.09 -32.23
N PHE A 732 -7.79 2.58 -32.80
CA PHE A 732 -9.06 2.74 -32.09
C PHE A 732 -9.60 1.41 -31.55
N ALA A 733 -9.54 0.34 -32.38
CA ALA A 733 -9.95 -1.00 -31.95
C ALA A 733 -9.12 -1.51 -30.77
N GLN A 734 -7.80 -1.25 -30.77
CA GLN A 734 -6.91 -1.60 -29.64
C GLN A 734 -7.27 -0.82 -28.38
N ALA A 735 -7.45 0.50 -28.46
CA ALA A 735 -7.86 1.35 -27.34
C ALA A 735 -9.22 0.90 -26.75
N ARG A 736 -10.19 0.61 -27.60
CA ARG A 736 -11.48 0.05 -27.21
C ARG A 736 -11.33 -1.31 -26.53
N GLY A 737 -10.43 -2.16 -27.02
CA GLY A 737 -10.12 -3.46 -26.41
C GLY A 737 -9.59 -3.31 -24.98
N ILE A 738 -8.73 -2.32 -24.72
CA ILE A 738 -8.23 -2.00 -23.38
C ILE A 738 -9.39 -1.55 -22.48
N ALA A 739 -10.22 -0.59 -22.93
CA ALA A 739 -11.38 -0.11 -22.17
C ALA A 739 -12.35 -1.24 -21.80
N LYS A 740 -12.58 -2.18 -22.74
CA LYS A 740 -13.42 -3.37 -22.53
C LYS A 740 -12.83 -4.29 -21.47
N ALA A 741 -11.52 -4.61 -21.58
CA ALA A 741 -10.84 -5.47 -20.62
C ALA A 741 -10.86 -4.92 -19.21
N MET A 742 -10.87 -3.59 -19.05
CA MET A 742 -10.97 -2.90 -17.77
C MET A 742 -12.42 -2.65 -17.31
N ARG A 743 -13.42 -3.05 -18.10
CA ARG A 743 -14.87 -2.76 -17.86
C ARG A 743 -15.20 -1.27 -17.80
N ARG A 744 -14.59 -0.47 -18.67
CA ARG A 744 -14.73 0.99 -18.71
C ARG A 744 -15.26 1.53 -20.06
N GLU A 745 -15.86 0.68 -20.89
CA GLU A 745 -16.40 1.09 -22.20
C GLU A 745 -17.41 2.24 -22.09
N SER A 746 -18.26 2.22 -21.06
CA SER A 746 -19.26 3.26 -20.82
C SER A 746 -18.66 4.63 -20.49
N VAL A 747 -17.51 4.65 -19.81
CA VAL A 747 -16.80 5.90 -19.45
C VAL A 747 -16.32 6.63 -20.71
N PHE A 748 -15.89 5.88 -21.72
CA PHE A 748 -15.43 6.41 -23.01
C PHE A 748 -16.53 6.45 -24.08
N GLY A 749 -17.78 6.12 -23.72
CA GLY A 749 -18.92 6.14 -24.66
C GLY A 749 -18.86 5.06 -25.74
N PHE A 750 -18.03 4.02 -25.58
CA PHE A 750 -17.86 2.94 -26.56
C PHE A 750 -19.04 1.94 -26.60
N ASP A 751 -19.94 1.99 -25.62
CA ASP A 751 -21.18 1.23 -25.51
C ASP A 751 -22.35 1.87 -26.29
N ARG A 752 -22.22 3.13 -26.70
CA ARG A 752 -23.23 3.80 -27.51
C ARG A 752 -23.10 3.37 -28.97
N GLN A 753 -24.20 2.99 -29.59
CA GLN A 753 -24.19 2.76 -31.03
C GLN A 753 -23.78 4.07 -31.74
N PRO A 754 -22.94 4.00 -32.79
CA PRO A 754 -22.66 5.17 -33.60
C PRO A 754 -24.00 5.73 -34.12
N PRO A 755 -24.19 7.06 -34.13
CA PRO A 755 -25.39 7.64 -34.72
C PRO A 755 -25.53 7.13 -36.16
N PRO A 756 -26.75 6.90 -36.65
CA PRO A 756 -26.94 6.43 -38.01
C PRO A 756 -26.25 7.38 -38.98
N THR A 757 -25.42 6.82 -39.83
CA THR A 757 -24.63 7.53 -40.84
C THR A 757 -25.52 8.36 -41.72
N GLY A 758 -25.56 9.65 -41.50
CA GLY A 758 -26.31 10.62 -42.30
C GLY A 758 -26.75 11.82 -41.50
N LEU A 759 -25.84 12.77 -41.38
CA LEU A 759 -26.00 14.22 -41.30
C LEU A 759 -24.80 14.82 -40.57
N GLY A 760 -24.04 15.64 -41.27
CA GLY A 760 -22.91 16.33 -40.68
C GLY A 760 -23.34 17.30 -39.61
N GLY A 761 -22.55 17.40 -38.56
CA GLY A 761 -22.70 18.42 -37.53
C GLY A 761 -22.53 17.88 -36.12
N ASP A 762 -21.51 18.38 -35.42
CA ASP A 762 -21.28 18.38 -33.99
C ASP A 762 -21.29 17.03 -33.25
N THR A 763 -20.14 16.43 -33.15
CA THR A 763 -19.95 15.25 -32.35
C THR A 763 -20.00 15.55 -30.84
N ALA A 764 -21.06 15.07 -30.20
CA ALA A 764 -21.29 15.11 -28.76
C ALA A 764 -20.24 14.34 -27.92
N ALA A 765 -19.26 13.69 -28.57
CA ALA A 765 -18.20 12.93 -27.93
C ALA A 765 -17.15 13.82 -27.19
N THR A 766 -17.10 15.11 -27.51
CA THR A 766 -16.07 16.03 -27.01
C THR A 766 -16.38 16.67 -25.66
N LYS A 767 -17.54 16.42 -25.07
CA LYS A 767 -17.93 16.98 -23.76
C LYS A 767 -17.63 16.10 -22.54
N LEU A 768 -17.06 14.92 -22.75
CA LEU A 768 -16.87 13.92 -21.68
C LEU A 768 -15.39 13.66 -21.32
N LEU A 769 -14.45 14.29 -21.98
CA LEU A 769 -13.05 14.03 -21.77
C LEU A 769 -12.41 15.17 -20.99
N VAL A 770 -12.40 15.10 -19.74
CA VAL A 770 -11.48 15.56 -18.68
C VAL A 770 -12.28 15.91 -17.44
N PRO A 771 -12.25 15.10 -16.37
CA PRO A 771 -12.46 15.68 -15.06
C PRO A 771 -11.29 16.65 -14.81
N PRO A 772 -11.56 17.87 -14.30
CA PRO A 772 -10.48 18.79 -13.99
C PRO A 772 -9.51 18.11 -13.00
N PRO A 773 -8.20 18.29 -13.15
CA PRO A 773 -7.23 17.78 -12.19
C PRO A 773 -7.61 18.31 -10.80
N THR A 774 -7.81 17.43 -9.85
CA THR A 774 -7.97 17.82 -8.45
C THR A 774 -6.70 18.54 -8.04
N ALA A 775 -6.82 19.83 -7.82
CA ALA A 775 -5.72 20.65 -7.32
C ALA A 775 -5.17 20.03 -6.04
N PRO A 776 -3.85 19.96 -5.84
CA PRO A 776 -3.29 19.54 -4.58
C PRO A 776 -3.82 20.42 -3.46
N PRO A 777 -4.14 19.87 -2.29
CA PRO A 777 -4.69 20.65 -1.19
C PRO A 777 -3.70 21.75 -0.80
N PRO A 778 -4.17 22.97 -0.50
CA PRO A 778 -3.31 24.04 -0.09
C PRO A 778 -2.58 23.64 1.20
N VAL A 779 -1.26 23.77 1.19
CA VAL A 779 -0.42 23.64 2.37
C VAL A 779 -0.85 24.75 3.32
N LYS A 780 -1.65 24.40 4.33
CA LYS A 780 -1.94 25.32 5.44
C LYS A 780 -0.65 25.52 6.24
N LYS A 781 -0.36 26.80 6.52
CA LYS A 781 0.77 27.30 7.31
C LYS A 781 0.89 26.65 8.69
#